data_b42dcedaa0a0ec5baf471d64e5a241a7
#
_entry.id   b42dcedaa0a0ec5baf471d64e5a241a7
#
_cell.length_a   1.000
_cell.length_b   1.000
_cell.length_c   1.000
_cell.angle_alpha   90.00
_cell.angle_beta   90.00
_cell.angle_gamma   90.00
#
_symmetry.space_group_name_H-M   'P 1'
#
loop_
_entity.id
_entity.type
_entity.pdbx_description
1 polymer ?
#
loop_
_entity_poly.entity_id
_entity_poly.type
_entity_poly.pdbx_seq_one_letter_code
_entity_poly.pdbx_strand_id
1 'polypeptide(L)'
;MAYNSFSSDPTPDVSSSHGLLRVVSNKQLVETEKAAEREEQRQAETPEISTLSAYIEECWQENKQYKEQSGIEDDMIKSLRQRNNEYEPDKLSEIQEMGGSQVFAGLTDTKCTAAEAWINDILASELEKPWEVRPTPEPEVPEDLEQTVIAQTMMAWQMELAKGNILTPDKMFAMAGELRDETERKLDREIIERAHRMDTKIYDQMVEGDWIGAFDDFVTNMVGLGLGIIKGPIIRKKMKKSWGKNEFGKTKLKLEPKITMDFQSVSPFDAYPSPSSVEIDDGNFIERMKLTRKSLVAMKDVEGYDSDAIDLVLTRYGQGEYKTWTSTDQERSELEKHGDRVLATKDSIEALDFWGSVQGKYLIEHSMTEDLDGNSIEPLREYDINSIKIDDILIYSVINPEPLGGKPYSKTGYRKITGSFWYKGVAVLMRDFQNICNATLRHLMNNLAIASGPQVVYEDINRLPPGEKISRLFPWKIHQLQNPGNSTLPGVRFDQPDSNAAELLTVYKKFADEIDELTGIPSYEHGQGTNIGGAGRTLGGLSLLMGSAARGIKKIIARVHKEVISTTIQRMYEWYMLYDPDESLKGDIEIYPMGVLAMIIQEQMSMRRTQFLQTTNNPVDLQLMGLEGRAELLRKQAESLDMERSKLVKSAEDVKEMEAKAEAQRAIQPEPATAGAPPSQGSPV
;
A
#
# COMPACT_ATOMS: atom_id res chain seq x y z
N MET A 1 -26.81 46.63 -18.41
CA MET A 1 -26.70 47.02 -19.84
C MET A 1 -25.28 46.76 -20.27
N ALA A 2 -25.04 45.63 -20.83
CA ALA A 2 -23.72 45.26 -21.37
C ALA A 2 -23.93 44.85 -22.82
N TYR A 3 -23.27 45.52 -23.71
CA TYR A 3 -23.29 45.22 -25.14
C TYR A 3 -22.34 44.09 -25.46
N ASN A 4 -22.87 43.01 -25.97
CA ASN A 4 -22.12 41.97 -26.69
C ASN A 4 -21.76 42.47 -28.09
N SER A 5 -20.47 42.57 -28.40
CA SER A 5 -19.99 42.73 -29.76
C SER A 5 -19.77 41.36 -30.38
N PHE A 6 -20.74 40.92 -31.20
CA PHE A 6 -20.53 39.81 -32.13
C PHE A 6 -19.65 40.30 -33.27
N SER A 7 -18.48 39.64 -33.43
CA SER A 7 -17.73 39.73 -34.67
C SER A 7 -18.43 38.85 -35.71
N SER A 8 -19.01 39.43 -36.69
CA SER A 8 -19.62 38.76 -37.82
C SER A 8 -18.53 38.28 -38.79
N ASP A 9 -18.36 36.99 -38.88
CA ASP A 9 -17.72 36.40 -40.03
C ASP A 9 -18.59 36.63 -41.29
N PRO A 10 -17.99 36.99 -42.43
CA PRO A 10 -18.75 37.19 -43.63
C PRO A 10 -19.17 35.84 -44.20
N THR A 11 -20.45 35.51 -44.07
CA THR A 11 -21.08 34.44 -44.84
C THR A 11 -20.94 34.72 -46.33
N PRO A 12 -20.53 33.75 -47.17
CA PRO A 12 -20.52 33.95 -48.62
C PRO A 12 -21.95 34.07 -49.12
N ASP A 13 -22.21 35.19 -49.78
CA ASP A 13 -23.48 35.54 -50.37
C ASP A 13 -23.83 34.55 -51.52
N VAL A 14 -24.77 33.67 -51.28
CA VAL A 14 -25.31 32.75 -52.27
C VAL A 14 -26.57 33.42 -52.89
N SER A 15 -26.34 34.32 -53.79
CA SER A 15 -27.40 34.73 -54.73
C SER A 15 -26.80 35.24 -56.02
N SER A 16 -26.74 34.34 -56.99
CA SER A 16 -27.17 34.57 -58.36
C SER A 16 -26.73 33.42 -59.26
N SER A 17 -27.66 32.56 -59.60
CA SER A 17 -27.61 31.73 -60.80
C SER A 17 -27.51 32.62 -62.02
N HIS A 18 -26.45 32.53 -62.78
CA HIS A 18 -26.27 32.72 -64.19
C HIS A 18 -24.80 33.05 -64.50
N GLY A 19 -24.08 32.05 -64.89
CA GLY A 19 -22.71 32.28 -65.36
C GLY A 19 -21.81 31.03 -65.30
N LEU A 20 -21.82 30.23 -66.35
CA LEU A 20 -21.16 28.93 -66.46
C LEU A 20 -19.60 28.97 -66.48
N LEU A 21 -18.96 30.13 -66.35
CA LEU A 21 -17.47 30.22 -66.33
C LEU A 21 -17.04 31.35 -65.45
N ARG A 22 -16.49 31.02 -64.28
CA ARG A 22 -15.74 31.93 -63.46
C ARG A 22 -14.27 31.86 -63.91
N VAL A 23 -13.74 32.88 -64.48
CA VAL A 23 -12.31 32.98 -64.79
C VAL A 23 -11.54 33.18 -63.47
N VAL A 24 -10.97 32.09 -62.97
CA VAL A 24 -10.09 32.11 -61.77
C VAL A 24 -8.68 32.40 -62.25
N SER A 25 -8.00 33.35 -61.64
CA SER A 25 -6.60 33.65 -61.98
C SER A 25 -5.71 32.46 -61.62
N ASN A 26 -4.66 32.25 -62.41
CA ASN A 26 -3.69 31.17 -62.15
C ASN A 26 -3.09 31.20 -60.72
N LYS A 27 -3.06 32.37 -60.09
CA LYS A 27 -2.60 32.56 -58.71
C LYS A 27 -3.62 32.00 -57.72
N GLN A 28 -4.91 32.19 -57.94
CA GLN A 28 -5.98 31.65 -57.09
C GLN A 28 -6.14 30.15 -57.26
N LEU A 29 -5.89 29.59 -58.46
CA LEU A 29 -5.86 28.14 -58.67
C LEU A 29 -4.72 27.49 -57.88
N VAL A 30 -3.52 28.03 -57.93
CA VAL A 30 -2.35 27.52 -57.18
C VAL A 30 -2.54 27.70 -55.67
N GLU A 31 -3.23 28.75 -55.19
CA GLU A 31 -3.56 28.93 -53.80
C GLU A 31 -4.64 27.96 -53.31
N THR A 32 -5.65 27.65 -54.13
CA THR A 32 -6.66 26.64 -53.80
C THR A 32 -6.12 25.21 -53.88
N GLU A 33 -5.23 24.90 -54.86
CA GLU A 33 -4.52 23.61 -54.89
C GLU A 33 -3.59 23.43 -53.65
N LYS A 34 -2.83 24.45 -53.27
CA LYS A 34 -2.00 24.39 -52.06
C LYS A 34 -2.84 24.35 -50.78
N ALA A 35 -4.01 24.95 -50.76
CA ALA A 35 -4.94 24.83 -49.62
C ALA A 35 -5.55 23.43 -49.53
N ALA A 36 -5.93 22.86 -50.68
CA ALA A 36 -6.41 21.49 -50.76
C ALA A 36 -5.32 20.46 -50.39
N GLU A 37 -4.09 20.62 -50.91
CA GLU A 37 -2.94 19.78 -50.49
C GLU A 37 -2.60 19.89 -49.01
N ARG A 38 -2.74 21.09 -48.44
CA ARG A 38 -2.56 21.28 -46.98
C ARG A 38 -3.70 20.67 -46.18
N GLU A 39 -4.91 20.67 -46.71
CA GLU A 39 -6.07 20.07 -46.07
C GLU A 39 -6.05 18.54 -46.17
N GLU A 40 -5.58 17.99 -47.32
CA GLU A 40 -5.31 16.57 -47.49
C GLU A 40 -4.13 16.12 -46.60
N GLN A 41 -3.06 16.91 -46.49
CA GLN A 41 -1.96 16.63 -45.53
C GLN A 41 -2.44 16.70 -44.10
N ARG A 42 -3.28 17.65 -43.72
CA ARG A 42 -3.88 17.71 -42.36
C ARG A 42 -4.83 16.55 -42.10
N GLN A 43 -5.60 16.09 -43.08
CA GLN A 43 -6.46 14.92 -42.96
C GLN A 43 -5.67 13.61 -42.93
N ALA A 44 -4.55 13.52 -43.61
CA ALA A 44 -3.63 12.40 -43.52
C ALA A 44 -2.78 12.39 -42.21
N GLU A 45 -2.57 13.57 -41.61
CA GLU A 45 -1.89 13.73 -40.32
C GLU A 45 -2.84 13.62 -39.11
N THR A 46 -4.17 13.69 -39.29
CA THR A 46 -5.13 13.38 -38.23
C THR A 46 -5.32 11.87 -38.19
N PRO A 47 -4.82 11.16 -37.17
CA PRO A 47 -5.11 9.73 -37.05
C PRO A 47 -6.64 9.54 -36.99
N GLU A 48 -7.16 8.57 -37.73
CA GLU A 48 -8.52 8.11 -37.54
C GLU A 48 -8.65 7.70 -36.06
N ILE A 49 -9.46 8.43 -35.30
CA ILE A 49 -9.76 8.09 -33.91
C ILE A 49 -10.42 6.72 -33.94
N SER A 50 -9.73 5.71 -33.42
CA SER A 50 -10.31 4.38 -33.34
C SER A 50 -11.57 4.43 -32.47
N THR A 51 -12.59 3.69 -32.84
CA THR A 51 -13.85 3.62 -32.07
C THR A 51 -13.60 3.16 -30.63
N LEU A 52 -12.58 2.32 -30.41
CA LEU A 52 -12.10 1.94 -29.06
C LEU A 52 -11.52 3.13 -28.30
N SER A 53 -10.72 3.99 -28.94
CA SER A 53 -10.19 5.20 -28.29
C SER A 53 -11.32 6.16 -27.88
N ALA A 54 -12.36 6.31 -28.72
CA ALA A 54 -13.53 7.13 -28.42
C ALA A 54 -14.33 6.57 -27.23
N TYR A 55 -14.52 5.26 -27.16
CA TYR A 55 -15.18 4.59 -26.04
C TYR A 55 -14.42 4.80 -24.72
N ILE A 56 -13.08 4.64 -24.73
CA ILE A 56 -12.24 4.89 -23.53
C ILE A 56 -12.34 6.36 -23.10
N GLU A 57 -12.42 7.31 -24.07
CA GLU A 57 -12.62 8.72 -23.76
C GLU A 57 -13.96 9.00 -23.08
N GLU A 58 -15.03 8.37 -23.54
CA GLU A 58 -16.35 8.46 -22.93
C GLU A 58 -16.29 7.96 -21.47
N CYS A 59 -15.72 6.78 -21.24
CA CYS A 59 -15.51 6.24 -19.89
C CYS A 59 -14.66 7.18 -19.02
N TRP A 60 -13.60 7.78 -19.59
CA TRP A 60 -12.77 8.75 -18.89
C TRP A 60 -13.56 9.98 -18.44
N GLN A 61 -14.35 10.55 -19.32
CA GLN A 61 -15.15 11.72 -18.99
C GLN A 61 -16.23 11.41 -17.93
N GLU A 62 -16.87 10.26 -18.00
CA GLU A 62 -17.83 9.80 -16.98
C GLU A 62 -17.17 9.60 -15.61
N ASN A 63 -16.05 8.92 -15.57
CA ASN A 63 -15.32 8.66 -14.32
C ASN A 63 -14.79 9.96 -13.68
N LYS A 64 -14.26 10.87 -14.51
CA LYS A 64 -13.79 12.19 -14.10
C LYS A 64 -14.94 13.01 -13.53
N GLN A 65 -16.06 13.11 -14.23
CA GLN A 65 -17.23 13.84 -13.78
C GLN A 65 -17.80 13.27 -12.48
N TYR A 66 -17.85 11.94 -12.36
CA TYR A 66 -18.27 11.29 -11.12
C TYR A 66 -17.37 11.65 -9.93
N LYS A 67 -16.05 11.61 -10.14
CA LYS A 67 -15.07 11.96 -9.10
C LYS A 67 -15.18 13.42 -8.67
N GLU A 68 -15.31 14.35 -9.63
CA GLU A 68 -15.51 15.77 -9.37
C GLU A 68 -16.84 16.03 -8.60
N GLN A 69 -17.95 15.42 -9.02
CA GLN A 69 -19.26 15.56 -8.37
C GLN A 69 -19.30 14.95 -6.96
N SER A 70 -18.49 13.94 -6.69
CA SER A 70 -18.41 13.32 -5.36
C SER A 70 -17.74 14.19 -4.31
N GLY A 71 -17.05 15.28 -4.70
CA GLY A 71 -16.33 16.19 -3.82
C GLY A 71 -15.10 15.56 -3.13
N ILE A 72 -14.68 14.39 -3.57
CA ILE A 72 -13.57 13.64 -2.96
C ILE A 72 -12.23 14.36 -3.20
N GLU A 73 -12.04 14.97 -4.37
CA GLU A 73 -10.81 15.72 -4.66
C GLU A 73 -10.64 16.92 -3.73
N ASP A 74 -11.73 17.64 -3.47
CA ASP A 74 -11.74 18.75 -2.51
C ASP A 74 -11.41 18.26 -1.10
N ASP A 75 -11.95 17.12 -0.68
CA ASP A 75 -11.64 16.52 0.62
C ASP A 75 -10.19 16.08 0.74
N MET A 76 -9.60 15.57 -0.34
CA MET A 76 -8.18 15.21 -0.39
C MET A 76 -7.28 16.45 -0.31
N ILE A 77 -7.59 17.52 -1.05
CA ILE A 77 -6.87 18.80 -1.00
C ILE A 77 -6.93 19.41 0.39
N LYS A 78 -8.12 19.46 1.00
CA LYS A 78 -8.29 19.94 2.39
C LYS A 78 -7.48 19.07 3.38
N SER A 79 -7.39 17.76 3.15
CA SER A 79 -6.60 16.85 3.98
C SER A 79 -5.10 17.12 3.86
N LEU A 80 -4.58 17.38 2.65
CA LEU A 80 -3.19 17.79 2.43
C LEU A 80 -2.86 19.11 3.12
N ARG A 81 -3.72 20.14 2.99
CA ARG A 81 -3.54 21.41 3.69
C ARG A 81 -3.51 21.24 5.20
N GLN A 82 -4.48 20.47 5.72
CA GLN A 82 -4.57 20.19 7.15
C GLN A 82 -3.31 19.46 7.67
N ARG A 83 -2.74 18.53 6.89
CA ARG A 83 -1.48 17.84 7.20
C ARG A 83 -0.28 18.78 7.13
N ASN A 84 -0.26 19.69 6.15
CA ASN A 84 0.79 20.71 6.02
C ASN A 84 0.69 21.84 7.05
N ASN A 85 -0.31 21.81 7.95
CA ASN A 85 -0.59 22.87 8.92
C ASN A 85 -0.97 24.22 8.27
N GLU A 86 -1.67 24.16 7.15
CA GLU A 86 -2.12 25.31 6.38
C GLU A 86 -3.63 25.50 6.51
N TYR A 87 -4.07 26.76 6.59
CA TYR A 87 -5.48 27.11 6.51
C TYR A 87 -5.97 27.11 5.07
N GLU A 88 -7.27 26.84 4.88
CA GLU A 88 -7.91 27.11 3.60
C GLU A 88 -7.78 28.58 3.23
N PRO A 89 -7.56 28.96 1.95
CA PRO A 89 -7.28 30.32 1.53
C PRO A 89 -8.33 31.34 2.00
N ASP A 90 -9.61 30.97 1.89
CA ASP A 90 -10.72 31.81 2.33
C ASP A 90 -10.67 32.06 3.83
N LYS A 91 -10.38 31.02 4.60
CA LYS A 91 -10.25 31.11 6.06
C LYS A 91 -9.02 31.91 6.49
N LEU A 92 -7.93 31.76 5.76
CA LEU A 92 -6.72 32.54 6.01
C LEU A 92 -6.96 34.04 5.77
N SER A 93 -7.64 34.37 4.68
CA SER A 93 -8.02 35.77 4.37
C SER A 93 -8.88 36.39 5.49
N GLU A 94 -9.90 35.65 5.95
CA GLU A 94 -10.76 36.07 7.07
C GLU A 94 -9.96 36.35 8.35
N ILE A 95 -9.01 35.44 8.68
CA ILE A 95 -8.12 35.59 9.85
C ILE A 95 -7.20 36.81 9.70
N GLN A 96 -6.69 37.09 8.50
CA GLN A 96 -5.83 38.22 8.22
C GLN A 96 -6.61 39.55 8.30
N GLU A 97 -7.82 39.60 7.80
CA GLU A 97 -8.71 40.77 7.91
C GLU A 97 -9.04 41.10 9.36
N MET A 98 -9.26 40.08 10.20
CA MET A 98 -9.48 40.26 11.65
C MET A 98 -8.22 40.71 12.40
N GLY A 99 -7.03 40.61 11.81
CA GLY A 99 -5.74 40.99 12.41
C GLY A 99 -5.32 40.15 13.61
N GLY A 100 -5.74 38.90 13.68
CA GLY A 100 -5.45 37.97 14.80
C GLY A 100 -4.27 37.06 14.58
N SER A 101 -4.05 36.17 15.52
CA SER A 101 -3.02 35.12 15.44
C SER A 101 -3.34 34.11 14.32
N GLN A 102 -2.34 33.71 13.53
CA GLN A 102 -2.43 32.73 12.46
C GLN A 102 -1.91 31.35 12.89
N VAL A 103 -1.78 31.10 14.19
CA VAL A 103 -1.26 29.82 14.71
C VAL A 103 -2.15 28.67 14.29
N PHE A 104 -1.54 27.59 13.80
CA PHE A 104 -2.19 26.33 13.46
C PHE A 104 -1.73 25.24 14.44
N ALA A 105 -2.63 24.42 14.95
CA ALA A 105 -2.31 23.28 15.81
C ALA A 105 -1.94 22.07 14.93
N GLY A 106 -0.70 21.61 14.99
CA GLY A 106 -0.20 20.50 14.15
C GLY A 106 -0.66 19.11 14.59
N LEU A 107 -1.92 18.95 14.99
CA LEU A 107 -2.44 17.66 15.51
C LEU A 107 -2.59 16.62 14.41
N THR A 108 -2.99 17.04 13.22
CA THR A 108 -3.26 16.11 12.11
C THR A 108 -1.98 15.43 11.63
N ASP A 109 -0.91 16.18 11.39
CA ASP A 109 0.36 15.62 10.95
C ASP A 109 0.92 14.64 11.99
N THR A 110 0.87 15.02 13.27
CA THR A 110 1.29 14.15 14.38
C THR A 110 0.51 12.84 14.42
N LYS A 111 -0.82 12.89 14.23
CA LYS A 111 -1.66 11.69 14.25
C LYS A 111 -1.46 10.82 13.01
N CYS A 112 -1.33 11.43 11.83
CA CYS A 112 -1.05 10.69 10.61
C CYS A 112 0.30 9.96 10.69
N THR A 113 1.37 10.66 11.09
CA THR A 113 2.70 10.08 11.24
C THR A 113 2.73 8.91 12.23
N ALA A 114 2.01 9.02 13.35
CA ALA A 114 1.93 7.93 14.31
C ALA A 114 1.16 6.72 13.78
N ALA A 115 0.06 6.95 13.05
CA ALA A 115 -0.70 5.85 12.45
C ALA A 115 0.12 5.15 11.34
N GLU A 116 0.83 5.91 10.53
CA GLU A 116 1.72 5.41 9.48
C GLU A 116 2.83 4.54 10.10
N ALA A 117 3.54 5.07 11.09
CA ALA A 117 4.60 4.33 11.77
C ALA A 117 4.06 3.03 12.40
N TRP A 118 2.93 3.09 13.06
CA TRP A 118 2.34 1.91 13.70
C TRP A 118 1.90 0.82 12.71
N ILE A 119 1.29 1.21 11.59
CA ILE A 119 0.89 0.26 10.55
C ILE A 119 2.12 -0.36 9.87
N ASN A 120 3.14 0.45 9.57
CA ASN A 120 4.39 -0.01 8.97
C ASN A 120 5.17 -0.94 9.91
N ASP A 121 5.27 -0.62 11.19
CA ASP A 121 5.95 -1.47 12.18
C ASP A 121 5.34 -2.89 12.25
N ILE A 122 4.05 -3.00 11.98
CA ILE A 122 3.33 -4.27 12.08
C ILE A 122 3.35 -5.04 10.74
N LEU A 123 3.22 -4.35 9.61
CA LEU A 123 3.00 -4.98 8.31
C LEU A 123 4.21 -4.92 7.36
N ALA A 124 5.12 -3.98 7.56
CA ALA A 124 6.30 -3.78 6.72
C ALA A 124 7.63 -3.97 7.48
N SER A 125 7.62 -4.70 8.61
CA SER A 125 8.83 -5.00 9.35
C SER A 125 9.83 -5.74 8.46
N GLU A 126 11.04 -5.22 8.35
CA GLU A 126 12.13 -5.86 7.59
C GLU A 126 12.56 -7.21 8.17
N LEU A 127 12.23 -7.46 9.44
CA LEU A 127 12.67 -8.64 10.19
C LEU A 127 11.71 -9.82 10.07
N GLU A 128 10.42 -9.59 9.86
CA GLU A 128 9.41 -10.64 9.87
C GLU A 128 8.39 -10.42 8.75
N LYS A 129 8.10 -11.49 8.01
CA LYS A 129 7.05 -11.47 6.99
C LYS A 129 5.68 -11.37 7.66
N PRO A 130 4.77 -10.50 7.22
CA PRO A 130 3.41 -10.43 7.74
C PRO A 130 2.52 -11.60 7.27
N TRP A 131 3.04 -12.56 6.53
CA TRP A 131 2.33 -13.73 6.01
C TRP A 131 3.17 -15.01 6.10
N GLU A 132 2.52 -16.14 6.00
CA GLU A 132 3.12 -17.46 5.87
C GLU A 132 2.34 -18.25 4.81
N VAL A 133 3.06 -18.94 3.94
CA VAL A 133 2.48 -19.83 2.95
C VAL A 133 2.53 -21.25 3.51
N ARG A 134 1.38 -21.90 3.58
CA ARG A 134 1.25 -23.28 4.05
C ARG A 134 0.51 -24.11 3.01
N PRO A 135 0.70 -25.44 2.97
CA PRO A 135 -0.18 -26.28 2.20
C PRO A 135 -1.62 -26.20 2.70
N THR A 136 -2.58 -26.36 1.81
CA THR A 136 -3.99 -26.48 2.17
C THR A 136 -4.21 -27.66 3.13
N PRO A 137 -5.28 -27.68 3.96
CA PRO A 137 -5.55 -28.78 4.89
C PRO A 137 -5.72 -30.15 4.21
N GLU A 138 -6.23 -30.17 2.98
CA GLU A 138 -6.32 -31.33 2.10
C GLU A 138 -5.68 -30.97 0.75
N PRO A 139 -4.33 -31.03 0.65
CA PRO A 139 -3.64 -30.55 -0.54
C PRO A 139 -3.88 -31.50 -1.74
N GLU A 140 -4.22 -30.90 -2.88
CA GLU A 140 -4.23 -31.63 -4.15
C GLU A 140 -2.80 -31.97 -4.54
N VAL A 141 -2.53 -33.24 -4.72
CA VAL A 141 -1.21 -33.75 -5.05
C VAL A 141 -1.02 -33.76 -6.56
N PRO A 142 0.01 -33.07 -7.09
CA PRO A 142 0.34 -33.17 -8.50
C PRO A 142 0.64 -34.60 -8.92
N GLU A 143 0.10 -35.05 -10.07
CA GLU A 143 0.24 -36.42 -10.57
C GLU A 143 1.70 -36.87 -10.73
N ASP A 144 2.60 -35.95 -11.10
CA ASP A 144 4.03 -36.19 -11.25
C ASP A 144 4.70 -36.56 -9.91
N LEU A 145 4.28 -35.90 -8.83
CA LEU A 145 4.78 -36.16 -7.49
C LEU A 145 4.27 -37.53 -6.97
N GLU A 146 2.98 -37.78 -7.14
CA GLU A 146 2.38 -39.05 -6.74
C GLU A 146 3.04 -40.21 -7.43
N GLN A 147 3.23 -40.15 -8.75
CA GLN A 147 3.91 -41.16 -9.52
C GLN A 147 5.37 -41.40 -9.08
N THR A 148 6.08 -40.28 -8.78
CA THR A 148 7.50 -40.36 -8.36
C THR A 148 7.63 -41.02 -6.98
N VAL A 149 6.76 -40.67 -6.04
CA VAL A 149 6.77 -41.23 -4.69
C VAL A 149 6.34 -42.70 -4.71
N ILE A 150 5.33 -43.06 -5.51
CA ILE A 150 4.91 -44.47 -5.72
C ILE A 150 6.03 -45.25 -6.32
N ALA A 151 6.73 -44.75 -7.34
CA ALA A 151 7.85 -45.47 -7.99
C ALA A 151 9.01 -45.66 -7.01
N GLN A 152 9.40 -44.67 -6.21
CA GLN A 152 10.44 -44.80 -5.19
C GLN A 152 10.07 -45.85 -4.11
N THR A 153 8.81 -45.83 -3.69
CA THR A 153 8.29 -46.77 -2.70
C THR A 153 8.24 -48.20 -3.23
N MET A 154 7.83 -48.38 -4.49
CA MET A 154 7.88 -49.68 -5.15
C MET A 154 9.32 -50.22 -5.31
N MET A 155 10.28 -49.34 -5.63
CA MET A 155 11.71 -49.74 -5.69
C MET A 155 12.24 -50.17 -4.32
N ALA A 156 11.91 -49.46 -3.26
CA ALA A 156 12.26 -49.82 -1.89
C ALA A 156 11.67 -51.20 -1.52
N TRP A 157 10.42 -51.45 -1.92
CA TRP A 157 9.74 -52.71 -1.71
C TRP A 157 10.40 -53.90 -2.47
N GLN A 158 10.77 -53.68 -3.73
CA GLN A 158 11.50 -54.68 -4.51
C GLN A 158 12.87 -55.01 -3.90
N MET A 159 13.58 -54.03 -3.32
CA MET A 159 14.84 -54.24 -2.63
C MET A 159 14.68 -55.12 -1.36
N GLU A 160 13.61 -54.93 -0.59
CA GLU A 160 13.32 -55.76 0.58
C GLU A 160 12.93 -57.19 0.20
N LEU A 161 12.12 -57.41 -0.85
CA LEU A 161 11.81 -58.72 -1.40
C LEU A 161 13.06 -59.45 -1.90
N ALA A 162 13.99 -58.71 -2.51
CA ALA A 162 15.26 -59.27 -3.00
C ALA A 162 16.20 -59.76 -1.88
N LYS A 163 16.03 -59.26 -0.63
CA LYS A 163 16.78 -59.76 0.55
C LYS A 163 16.34 -61.13 1.06
N GLY A 164 15.35 -61.77 0.43
CA GLY A 164 15.00 -63.19 0.66
C GLY A 164 14.10 -63.43 1.88
N ASN A 165 13.40 -62.48 2.39
CA ASN A 165 12.45 -62.68 3.48
C ASN A 165 11.18 -63.37 2.97
N ILE A 166 10.86 -64.58 3.54
CA ILE A 166 9.59 -65.29 3.25
C ILE A 166 8.44 -64.54 3.89
N LEU A 167 7.60 -63.93 3.06
CA LEU A 167 6.49 -63.10 3.49
C LEU A 167 5.23 -63.96 3.74
N THR A 168 4.78 -64.02 4.97
CA THR A 168 3.44 -64.52 5.28
C THR A 168 2.39 -63.47 4.93
N PRO A 169 1.12 -63.82 4.58
CA PRO A 169 0.07 -62.86 4.21
C PRO A 169 -0.14 -61.74 5.22
N ASP A 170 -0.07 -62.04 6.51
CA ASP A 170 -0.21 -61.05 7.59
C ASP A 170 0.93 -60.04 7.61
N LYS A 171 2.16 -60.49 7.31
CA LYS A 171 3.32 -59.58 7.15
C LYS A 171 3.23 -58.72 5.90
N MET A 172 2.62 -59.23 4.82
CA MET A 172 2.40 -58.43 3.60
C MET A 172 1.39 -57.30 3.85
N PHE A 173 0.29 -57.56 4.60
CA PHE A 173 -0.67 -56.54 4.95
C PHE A 173 -0.07 -55.50 5.90
N ALA A 174 0.70 -55.93 6.92
CA ALA A 174 1.39 -54.99 7.81
C ALA A 174 2.39 -54.10 7.06
N MET A 175 3.20 -54.72 6.18
CA MET A 175 4.20 -54.05 5.38
C MET A 175 3.56 -53.08 4.33
N ALA A 176 2.40 -53.46 3.76
CA ALA A 176 1.65 -52.58 2.88
C ALA A 176 1.07 -51.38 3.64
N GLY A 177 0.65 -51.56 4.88
CA GLY A 177 0.22 -50.46 5.76
C GLY A 177 1.38 -49.53 6.12
N GLU A 178 2.52 -50.08 6.54
CA GLU A 178 3.73 -49.29 6.85
C GLU A 178 4.21 -48.52 5.61
N LEU A 179 4.16 -49.14 4.44
CA LEU A 179 4.54 -48.52 3.18
C LEU A 179 3.61 -47.36 2.79
N ARG A 180 2.32 -47.55 2.98
CA ARG A 180 1.33 -46.50 2.76
C ARG A 180 1.60 -45.31 3.69
N ASP A 181 1.77 -45.55 4.98
CA ASP A 181 2.07 -44.52 5.97
C ASP A 181 3.40 -43.80 5.67
N GLU A 182 4.40 -44.52 5.20
CA GLU A 182 5.69 -43.97 4.80
C GLU A 182 5.55 -43.09 3.54
N THR A 183 4.72 -43.52 2.58
CA THR A 183 4.43 -42.78 1.36
C THR A 183 3.71 -41.50 1.67
N GLU A 184 2.65 -41.55 2.49
CA GLU A 184 1.92 -40.38 2.95
C GLU A 184 2.84 -39.37 3.67
N ARG A 185 3.70 -39.84 4.56
CA ARG A 185 4.68 -38.98 5.26
C ARG A 185 5.74 -38.37 4.34
N LYS A 186 6.15 -39.05 3.27
CA LYS A 186 7.08 -38.47 2.28
C LYS A 186 6.39 -37.42 1.44
N LEU A 187 5.15 -37.72 1.05
CA LEU A 187 4.31 -36.80 0.28
C LEU A 187 4.07 -35.51 1.06
N ASP A 188 3.63 -35.61 2.31
CA ASP A 188 3.40 -34.46 3.18
C ASP A 188 4.67 -33.62 3.33
N ARG A 189 5.84 -34.22 3.49
CA ARG A 189 7.10 -33.49 3.57
C ARG A 189 7.41 -32.73 2.29
N GLU A 190 7.26 -33.35 1.14
CA GLU A 190 7.53 -32.71 -0.14
C GLU A 190 6.56 -31.55 -0.42
N ILE A 191 5.28 -31.69 -0.05
CA ILE A 191 4.28 -30.63 -0.16
C ILE A 191 4.68 -29.44 0.72
N ILE A 192 5.09 -29.69 1.97
CA ILE A 192 5.56 -28.63 2.88
C ILE A 192 6.83 -27.97 2.32
N GLU A 193 7.76 -28.72 1.75
CA GLU A 193 8.97 -28.16 1.16
C GLU A 193 8.68 -27.34 -0.10
N ARG A 194 7.73 -27.77 -0.94
CA ARG A 194 7.26 -26.99 -2.10
C ARG A 194 6.63 -25.66 -1.66
N ALA A 195 5.75 -25.70 -0.67
CA ALA A 195 5.15 -24.49 -0.09
C ALA A 195 6.23 -23.52 0.44
N HIS A 196 7.23 -24.04 1.13
CA HIS A 196 8.33 -23.22 1.64
C HIS A 196 9.23 -22.65 0.53
N ARG A 197 9.49 -23.41 -0.54
CA ARG A 197 10.23 -22.92 -1.72
C ARG A 197 9.44 -21.80 -2.42
N MET A 198 8.13 -21.98 -2.60
CA MET A 198 7.25 -20.96 -3.17
C MET A 198 7.22 -19.70 -2.32
N ASP A 199 7.06 -19.82 -0.99
CA ASP A 199 7.09 -18.70 -0.06
C ASP A 199 8.40 -17.89 -0.13
N THR A 200 9.53 -18.62 -0.19
CA THR A 200 10.84 -17.97 -0.34
C THR A 200 10.98 -17.25 -1.68
N LYS A 201 10.46 -17.82 -2.76
CA LYS A 201 10.48 -17.24 -4.10
C LYS A 201 9.64 -15.99 -4.18
N ILE A 202 8.42 -16.02 -3.64
CA ILE A 202 7.51 -14.87 -3.60
C ILE A 202 8.16 -13.73 -2.81
N TYR A 203 8.72 -14.02 -1.64
CA TYR A 203 9.38 -13.02 -0.81
C TYR A 203 10.58 -12.37 -1.51
N ASP A 204 11.45 -13.16 -2.12
CA ASP A 204 12.60 -12.67 -2.90
C ASP A 204 12.14 -11.69 -4.00
N GLN A 205 11.07 -12.03 -4.73
CA GLN A 205 10.54 -11.16 -5.77
C GLN A 205 9.87 -9.90 -5.23
N MET A 206 9.22 -9.96 -4.08
CA MET A 206 8.65 -8.76 -3.43
C MET A 206 9.76 -7.79 -3.00
N VAL A 207 10.85 -8.31 -2.43
CA VAL A 207 12.03 -7.49 -2.07
C VAL A 207 12.68 -6.91 -3.33
N GLU A 208 12.83 -7.71 -4.39
CA GLU A 208 13.41 -7.26 -5.66
C GLU A 208 12.52 -6.25 -6.41
N GLY A 209 11.20 -6.32 -6.21
CA GLY A 209 10.18 -5.47 -6.85
C GLY A 209 9.84 -4.19 -6.11
N ASP A 210 10.59 -3.85 -5.05
CA ASP A 210 10.36 -2.65 -4.24
C ASP A 210 8.98 -2.60 -3.56
N TRP A 211 8.53 -3.76 -3.07
CA TRP A 211 7.27 -3.84 -2.33
C TRP A 211 7.23 -2.93 -1.11
N ILE A 212 8.32 -2.87 -0.34
CA ILE A 212 8.38 -2.09 0.91
C ILE A 212 8.19 -0.60 0.63
N GLY A 213 8.86 -0.06 -0.40
CA GLY A 213 8.71 1.33 -0.80
C GLY A 213 7.28 1.64 -1.29
N ALA A 214 6.73 0.78 -2.15
CA ALA A 214 5.35 0.92 -2.63
C ALA A 214 4.32 0.81 -1.49
N PHE A 215 4.58 -0.04 -0.50
CA PHE A 215 3.72 -0.22 0.66
C PHE A 215 3.77 0.97 1.63
N ASP A 216 4.93 1.59 1.84
CA ASP A 216 5.05 2.81 2.66
C ASP A 216 4.27 3.98 2.04
N ASP A 217 4.42 4.22 0.74
CA ASP A 217 3.62 5.20 0.00
C ASP A 217 2.11 4.90 0.06
N PHE A 218 1.74 3.61 -0.04
CA PHE A 218 0.36 3.16 0.10
C PHE A 218 -0.21 3.48 1.48
N VAL A 219 0.53 3.20 2.56
CA VAL A 219 0.11 3.51 3.94
C VAL A 219 -0.05 5.01 4.13
N THR A 220 0.88 5.81 3.62
CA THR A 220 0.83 7.27 3.66
C THR A 220 -0.43 7.82 2.98
N ASN A 221 -0.76 7.30 1.79
CA ASN A 221 -1.99 7.67 1.08
C ASN A 221 -3.25 7.20 1.82
N MET A 222 -3.25 5.97 2.34
CA MET A 222 -4.36 5.41 3.09
C MET A 222 -4.69 6.20 4.35
N VAL A 223 -3.68 6.58 5.12
CA VAL A 223 -3.85 7.34 6.37
C VAL A 223 -4.22 8.79 6.09
N GLY A 224 -3.48 9.47 5.21
CA GLY A 224 -3.64 10.88 4.93
C GLY A 224 -4.88 11.19 4.09
N LEU A 225 -5.02 10.52 2.94
CA LEU A 225 -6.08 10.77 1.95
C LEU A 225 -7.29 9.85 2.12
N GLY A 226 -7.14 8.77 2.89
CA GLY A 226 -8.21 7.83 3.21
C GLY A 226 -8.17 6.54 2.41
N LEU A 227 -7.67 6.55 1.19
CA LEU A 227 -7.58 5.41 0.28
C LEU A 227 -6.14 5.15 -0.09
N GLY A 228 -5.70 3.90 0.01
CA GLY A 228 -4.44 3.41 -0.55
C GLY A 228 -4.72 2.43 -1.67
N ILE A 229 -3.93 2.51 -2.74
CA ILE A 229 -4.00 1.62 -3.90
C ILE A 229 -2.59 1.16 -4.23
N ILE A 230 -2.40 -0.13 -4.38
CA ILE A 230 -1.16 -0.74 -4.91
C ILE A 230 -1.48 -1.39 -6.25
N LYS A 231 -0.67 -1.09 -7.25
CA LYS A 231 -0.63 -1.75 -8.55
C LYS A 231 0.48 -2.80 -8.53
N GLY A 232 0.14 -4.05 -8.82
CA GLY A 232 1.10 -5.15 -8.90
C GLY A 232 0.48 -6.53 -8.62
N PRO A 233 1.22 -7.57 -9.02
CA PRO A 233 2.56 -7.57 -9.62
C PRO A 233 2.57 -7.05 -11.07
N ILE A 234 3.50 -6.16 -11.41
CA ILE A 234 3.74 -5.67 -12.77
C ILE A 234 4.96 -6.42 -13.31
N ILE A 235 4.75 -7.21 -14.33
CA ILE A 235 5.82 -8.02 -14.92
C ILE A 235 6.68 -7.12 -15.81
N ARG A 236 7.96 -7.01 -15.47
CA ARG A 236 8.94 -6.22 -16.23
C ARG A 236 10.21 -7.00 -16.49
N LYS A 237 10.80 -6.79 -17.65
CA LYS A 237 12.12 -7.33 -18.00
C LYS A 237 13.19 -6.32 -17.63
N LYS A 238 13.90 -6.54 -16.53
CA LYS A 238 14.99 -5.67 -16.06
C LYS A 238 16.34 -6.32 -16.27
N MET A 239 17.35 -5.50 -16.57
CA MET A 239 18.73 -5.97 -16.64
C MET A 239 19.30 -6.11 -15.23
N LYS A 240 19.51 -7.34 -14.77
CA LYS A 240 20.13 -7.63 -13.47
C LYS A 240 21.59 -7.98 -13.56
N LYS A 241 22.30 -7.66 -12.48
CA LYS A 241 23.68 -8.04 -12.30
C LYS A 241 23.75 -9.50 -11.87
N SER A 242 24.31 -10.37 -12.72
CA SER A 242 24.58 -11.77 -12.44
C SER A 242 26.08 -12.01 -12.31
N TRP A 243 26.47 -12.90 -11.41
CA TRP A 243 27.86 -13.26 -11.22
C TRP A 243 28.17 -14.54 -12.01
N GLY A 244 28.93 -14.41 -13.08
CA GLY A 244 29.38 -15.55 -13.90
C GLY A 244 30.89 -15.74 -13.79
N LYS A 245 31.37 -16.94 -14.14
CA LYS A 245 32.81 -17.21 -14.28
C LYS A 245 33.23 -16.91 -15.71
N ASN A 246 34.37 -16.25 -15.86
CA ASN A 246 35.01 -16.04 -17.16
C ASN A 246 35.70 -17.33 -17.63
N GLU A 247 36.10 -17.43 -18.91
CA GLU A 247 36.86 -18.54 -19.47
C GLU A 247 38.10 -18.92 -18.66
N PHE A 248 38.66 -17.97 -17.91
CA PHE A 248 39.76 -18.16 -16.98
C PHE A 248 39.37 -18.48 -15.53
N GLY A 249 38.11 -18.80 -15.25
CA GLY A 249 37.62 -19.16 -13.92
C GLY A 249 37.47 -17.98 -12.95
N LYS A 250 37.73 -16.73 -13.37
CA LYS A 250 37.57 -15.52 -12.54
C LYS A 250 36.13 -15.05 -12.57
N THR A 251 35.63 -14.65 -11.42
CA THR A 251 34.29 -14.08 -11.26
C THR A 251 34.15 -12.79 -12.05
N LYS A 252 33.18 -12.70 -12.97
CA LYS A 252 32.86 -11.53 -13.77
C LYS A 252 31.39 -11.16 -13.58
N LEU A 253 31.13 -9.87 -13.44
CA LEU A 253 29.79 -9.33 -13.46
C LEU A 253 29.22 -9.43 -14.89
N LYS A 254 28.06 -10.07 -15.03
CA LYS A 254 27.28 -10.09 -16.27
C LYS A 254 25.98 -9.33 -16.05
N LEU A 255 25.49 -8.69 -17.08
CA LEU A 255 24.16 -8.11 -17.13
C LEU A 255 23.27 -9.09 -17.92
N GLU A 256 22.29 -9.64 -17.25
CA GLU A 256 21.35 -10.57 -17.85
C GLU A 256 19.93 -10.04 -17.71
N PRO A 257 19.09 -10.14 -18.74
CA PRO A 257 17.69 -9.76 -18.63
C PRO A 257 16.99 -10.77 -17.73
N LYS A 258 16.40 -10.29 -16.64
CA LYS A 258 15.58 -11.11 -15.71
C LYS A 258 14.18 -10.53 -15.64
N ILE A 259 13.18 -11.40 -15.61
CA ILE A 259 11.79 -11.03 -15.32
C ILE A 259 11.70 -10.68 -13.84
N THR A 260 11.17 -9.52 -13.52
CA THR A 260 10.92 -9.04 -12.16
C THR A 260 9.47 -8.62 -12.04
N MET A 261 8.91 -8.82 -10.87
CA MET A 261 7.60 -8.33 -10.51
C MET A 261 7.77 -7.03 -9.73
N ASP A 262 7.29 -5.93 -10.29
CA ASP A 262 7.38 -4.61 -9.66
C ASP A 262 6.06 -4.24 -9.00
N PHE A 263 6.15 -3.41 -7.97
CA PHE A 263 4.99 -2.87 -7.26
C PHE A 263 5.06 -1.34 -7.27
N GLN A 264 3.90 -0.69 -7.35
CA GLN A 264 3.79 0.76 -7.36
C GLN A 264 2.57 1.20 -6.55
N SER A 265 2.72 2.22 -5.74
CA SER A 265 1.58 2.90 -5.12
C SER A 265 0.95 3.84 -6.13
N VAL A 266 -0.36 3.78 -6.26
CA VAL A 266 -1.15 4.68 -7.10
C VAL A 266 -1.78 5.74 -6.22
N SER A 267 -1.54 7.01 -6.54
CA SER A 267 -2.16 8.10 -5.80
C SER A 267 -3.68 8.11 -6.02
N PRO A 268 -4.50 8.30 -4.95
CA PRO A 268 -5.94 8.44 -5.10
C PRO A 268 -6.37 9.59 -6.02
N PHE A 269 -5.52 10.60 -6.19
CA PHE A 269 -5.76 11.67 -7.16
C PHE A 269 -5.73 11.18 -8.60
N ASP A 270 -4.92 10.18 -8.89
CA ASP A 270 -4.73 9.64 -10.24
C ASP A 270 -5.56 8.38 -10.50
N ALA A 271 -6.43 8.00 -9.56
CA ALA A 271 -7.36 6.88 -9.66
C ALA A 271 -8.78 7.35 -10.02
N TYR A 272 -9.36 6.78 -11.06
CA TYR A 272 -10.67 7.12 -11.60
C TYR A 272 -11.53 5.86 -11.77
N PRO A 273 -12.26 5.46 -10.72
CA PRO A 273 -13.18 4.32 -10.79
C PRO A 273 -14.45 4.69 -11.56
N SER A 274 -15.14 3.69 -12.12
CA SER A 274 -16.43 3.89 -12.76
C SER A 274 -17.49 4.37 -11.75
N PRO A 275 -18.50 5.13 -12.21
CA PRO A 275 -19.64 5.50 -11.39
C PRO A 275 -20.29 4.25 -10.79
N SER A 276 -20.73 4.30 -9.54
CA SER A 276 -21.35 3.19 -8.80
C SER A 276 -20.46 1.99 -8.43
N SER A 277 -19.20 1.94 -8.82
CA SER A 277 -18.29 0.88 -8.36
C SER A 277 -17.99 1.00 -6.86
N VAL A 278 -17.91 -0.12 -6.18
CA VAL A 278 -17.50 -0.22 -4.77
C VAL A 278 -16.11 -0.85 -4.68
N GLU A 279 -15.85 -1.88 -5.47
CA GLU A 279 -14.54 -2.52 -5.58
C GLU A 279 -13.88 -2.19 -6.94
N ILE A 280 -12.60 -2.52 -7.08
CA ILE A 280 -11.86 -2.22 -8.33
C ILE A 280 -12.41 -3.04 -9.51
N ASP A 281 -12.87 -4.26 -9.23
CA ASP A 281 -13.33 -5.18 -10.25
C ASP A 281 -14.80 -4.97 -10.66
N ASP A 282 -15.57 -4.11 -9.96
CA ASP A 282 -16.99 -3.88 -10.23
C ASP A 282 -17.30 -3.15 -11.55
N GLY A 283 -16.33 -2.58 -12.23
CA GLY A 283 -16.54 -1.83 -13.46
C GLY A 283 -15.22 -1.45 -14.13
N ASN A 284 -15.21 -0.42 -14.95
CA ASN A 284 -13.94 0.07 -15.48
C ASN A 284 -13.16 0.86 -14.41
N PHE A 285 -11.84 0.82 -14.55
CA PHE A 285 -10.91 1.56 -13.70
C PHE A 285 -9.86 2.22 -14.60
N ILE A 286 -9.65 3.52 -14.41
CA ILE A 286 -8.68 4.28 -15.19
C ILE A 286 -7.64 4.87 -14.24
N GLU A 287 -6.37 4.60 -14.51
CA GLU A 287 -5.24 5.22 -13.85
C GLU A 287 -4.63 6.28 -14.77
N ARG A 288 -4.42 7.48 -14.25
CA ARG A 288 -3.68 8.54 -14.94
C ARG A 288 -2.19 8.39 -14.62
N MET A 289 -1.42 7.96 -15.62
CA MET A 289 0.01 7.71 -15.49
C MET A 289 0.84 8.86 -16.09
N LYS A 290 2.03 9.07 -15.52
CA LYS A 290 3.03 10.01 -16.05
C LYS A 290 4.15 9.24 -16.74
N LEU A 291 4.28 9.38 -18.04
CA LEU A 291 5.30 8.73 -18.85
C LEU A 291 6.36 9.74 -19.27
N THR A 292 7.61 9.28 -19.29
CA THR A 292 8.71 10.03 -19.88
C THR A 292 8.95 9.57 -21.31
N ARG A 293 9.54 10.43 -22.16
CA ARG A 293 9.91 10.02 -23.53
C ARG A 293 10.83 8.82 -23.56
N LYS A 294 11.75 8.75 -22.58
CA LYS A 294 12.65 7.60 -22.45
C LYS A 294 11.87 6.31 -22.16
N SER A 295 10.84 6.36 -21.32
CA SER A 295 10.00 5.20 -21.05
C SER A 295 9.17 4.80 -22.25
N LEU A 296 8.61 5.77 -23.00
CA LEU A 296 7.87 5.50 -24.25
C LEU A 296 8.77 4.84 -25.32
N VAL A 297 9.99 5.32 -25.49
CA VAL A 297 10.95 4.68 -26.43
C VAL A 297 11.29 3.26 -25.98
N ALA A 298 11.45 3.03 -24.68
CA ALA A 298 11.72 1.68 -24.15
C ALA A 298 10.53 0.72 -24.29
N MET A 299 9.32 1.22 -24.38
CA MET A 299 8.10 0.43 -24.61
C MET A 299 7.96 -0.10 -26.04
N LYS A 300 8.61 0.52 -27.03
CA LYS A 300 8.57 0.08 -28.43
C LYS A 300 9.07 -1.35 -28.64
N ASP A 301 10.05 -1.77 -27.84
CA ASP A 301 10.63 -3.11 -27.96
C ASP A 301 9.87 -4.17 -27.13
N VAL A 302 8.73 -3.80 -26.54
CA VAL A 302 7.91 -4.69 -25.71
C VAL A 302 6.73 -5.19 -26.52
N GLU A 303 6.48 -6.48 -26.50
CA GLU A 303 5.36 -7.13 -27.16
C GLU A 303 4.01 -6.58 -26.66
N GLY A 304 3.07 -6.33 -27.55
CA GLY A 304 1.77 -5.73 -27.25
C GLY A 304 1.71 -4.21 -27.40
N TYR A 305 2.85 -3.52 -27.50
CA TYR A 305 2.88 -2.08 -27.77
C TYR A 305 2.97 -1.80 -29.27
N ASP A 306 2.20 -0.81 -29.71
CA ASP A 306 2.24 -0.33 -31.09
C ASP A 306 3.39 0.69 -31.27
N SER A 307 4.44 0.27 -31.98
CA SER A 307 5.63 1.09 -32.24
C SER A 307 5.33 2.32 -33.09
N ASP A 308 4.42 2.21 -34.06
CA ASP A 308 4.05 3.30 -34.97
C ASP A 308 3.20 4.34 -34.24
N ALA A 309 2.28 3.90 -33.39
CA ALA A 309 1.52 4.77 -32.49
C ALA A 309 2.43 5.53 -31.50
N ILE A 310 3.44 4.86 -30.93
CA ILE A 310 4.41 5.51 -30.05
C ILE A 310 5.24 6.56 -30.84
N ASP A 311 5.64 6.27 -32.09
CA ASP A 311 6.36 7.24 -32.94
C ASP A 311 5.50 8.45 -33.27
N LEU A 312 4.22 8.24 -33.53
CA LEU A 312 3.26 9.31 -33.73
C LEU A 312 3.14 10.22 -32.50
N VAL A 313 3.01 9.62 -31.29
CA VAL A 313 3.00 10.37 -30.03
C VAL A 313 4.28 11.16 -29.84
N LEU A 314 5.44 10.53 -30.04
CA LEU A 314 6.75 11.19 -29.91
C LEU A 314 6.94 12.31 -30.92
N THR A 315 6.36 12.21 -32.10
CA THR A 315 6.40 13.25 -33.15
C THR A 315 5.45 14.39 -32.80
N ARG A 316 4.21 14.10 -32.39
CA ARG A 316 3.17 15.08 -32.02
C ARG A 316 3.61 15.92 -30.81
N TYR A 317 4.12 15.27 -29.78
CA TYR A 317 4.57 15.89 -28.53
C TYR A 317 6.10 16.03 -28.45
N GLY A 318 6.77 16.14 -29.58
CA GLY A 318 8.23 16.10 -29.75
C GLY A 318 9.03 17.05 -28.86
N GLN A 319 8.54 18.26 -28.58
CA GLN A 319 9.15 19.21 -27.64
C GLN A 319 8.15 19.79 -26.62
N GLY A 320 6.88 19.38 -26.70
CA GLY A 320 5.80 19.78 -25.81
C GLY A 320 5.53 18.74 -24.74
N GLU A 321 4.78 19.13 -23.75
CA GLU A 321 4.14 18.24 -22.78
C GLU A 321 2.67 18.02 -23.14
N TYR A 322 2.14 16.86 -22.79
CA TYR A 322 0.72 16.59 -22.83
C TYR A 322 0.25 16.27 -21.42
N LYS A 323 -0.73 17.01 -20.93
CA LYS A 323 -1.29 16.85 -19.58
C LYS A 323 -2.81 16.97 -19.61
N THR A 324 -3.48 16.00 -19.02
CA THR A 324 -4.92 16.01 -18.77
C THR A 324 -5.23 16.63 -17.41
N TRP A 325 -4.87 17.90 -17.24
CA TRP A 325 -4.99 18.60 -15.96
C TRP A 325 -6.44 18.74 -15.50
N THR A 326 -6.67 18.44 -14.22
CA THR A 326 -7.90 18.78 -13.51
C THR A 326 -7.74 20.13 -12.81
N SER A 327 -8.86 20.74 -12.36
CA SER A 327 -8.84 22.01 -11.62
C SER A 327 -8.01 21.95 -10.34
N THR A 328 -7.88 20.77 -9.75
CA THR A 328 -7.19 20.53 -8.48
C THR A 328 -5.70 20.19 -8.63
N ASP A 329 -5.22 19.90 -9.85
CA ASP A 329 -3.83 19.45 -10.07
C ASP A 329 -2.79 20.52 -9.72
N GLN A 330 -3.07 21.79 -10.02
CA GLN A 330 -2.16 22.89 -9.67
C GLN A 330 -2.06 23.04 -8.16
N GLU A 331 -3.20 23.06 -7.47
CA GLU A 331 -3.29 23.18 -6.03
C GLU A 331 -2.61 21.99 -5.31
N ARG A 332 -2.82 20.78 -5.81
CA ARG A 332 -2.12 19.58 -5.37
C ARG A 332 -0.59 19.74 -5.49
N SER A 333 -0.12 20.19 -6.64
CA SER A 333 1.31 20.35 -6.91
C SER A 333 1.97 21.35 -5.94
N GLU A 334 1.27 22.43 -5.62
CA GLU A 334 1.74 23.40 -4.63
C GLU A 334 1.82 22.80 -3.23
N LEU A 335 0.79 22.05 -2.81
CA LEU A 335 0.71 21.43 -1.49
C LEU A 335 1.69 20.27 -1.29
N GLU A 336 1.95 19.50 -2.34
CA GLU A 336 2.98 18.46 -2.34
C GLU A 336 4.41 19.04 -2.39
N LYS A 337 4.57 20.37 -2.40
CA LYS A 337 5.85 21.09 -2.44
C LYS A 337 6.74 20.75 -3.64
N HIS A 338 6.12 20.29 -4.70
CA HIS A 338 6.86 20.07 -5.95
C HIS A 338 7.30 21.39 -6.59
N GLY A 339 6.67 22.52 -6.20
CA GLY A 339 6.97 23.87 -6.67
C GLY A 339 6.77 24.03 -8.18
N ASP A 340 7.13 25.19 -8.69
CA ASP A 340 7.07 25.52 -10.14
C ASP A 340 7.88 24.55 -11.04
N ARG A 341 8.74 23.72 -10.45
CA ARG A 341 9.56 22.75 -11.19
C ARG A 341 8.76 21.64 -11.86
N VAL A 342 7.64 21.21 -11.25
CA VAL A 342 6.77 20.18 -11.87
C VAL A 342 6.00 20.74 -13.06
N LEU A 343 5.67 22.03 -13.00
CA LEU A 343 5.08 22.75 -14.14
C LEU A 343 6.08 22.95 -15.29
N ALA A 344 7.38 22.91 -14.99
CA ALA A 344 8.46 23.18 -15.95
C ALA A 344 9.07 21.92 -16.58
N THR A 345 8.69 20.71 -16.18
CA THR A 345 9.21 19.48 -16.83
C THR A 345 8.52 19.26 -18.18
N LYS A 346 9.22 19.69 -19.24
CA LYS A 346 8.78 19.52 -20.63
C LYS A 346 8.79 18.06 -21.12
N ASP A 347 9.13 17.11 -20.27
CA ASP A 347 9.32 15.71 -20.62
C ASP A 347 8.21 14.79 -20.08
N SER A 348 7.17 15.34 -19.44
CA SER A 348 6.06 14.55 -18.91
C SER A 348 4.91 14.45 -19.89
N ILE A 349 4.59 13.24 -20.29
CA ILE A 349 3.43 12.90 -21.11
C ILE A 349 2.49 12.08 -20.23
N GLU A 350 1.25 12.55 -20.07
CA GLU A 350 0.23 11.82 -19.33
C GLU A 350 -0.46 10.80 -20.23
N ALA A 351 -0.65 9.60 -19.68
CA ALA A 351 -1.34 8.51 -20.32
C ALA A 351 -2.47 8.01 -19.43
N LEU A 352 -3.52 7.51 -20.03
CA LEU A 352 -4.64 6.86 -19.36
C LEU A 352 -4.48 5.35 -19.51
N ASP A 353 -4.32 4.64 -18.40
CA ASP A 353 -4.29 3.19 -18.32
C ASP A 353 -5.70 2.69 -17.98
N PHE A 354 -6.40 2.22 -19.00
CA PHE A 354 -7.78 1.75 -18.92
C PHE A 354 -7.83 0.25 -18.67
N TRP A 355 -8.59 -0.15 -17.69
CA TRP A 355 -8.93 -1.54 -17.36
C TRP A 355 -10.45 -1.69 -17.28
N GLY A 356 -11.03 -2.48 -18.13
CA GLY A 356 -12.49 -2.68 -18.14
C GLY A 356 -12.98 -3.58 -19.25
N SER A 357 -14.26 -3.89 -19.18
CA SER A 357 -14.93 -4.73 -20.18
C SER A 357 -15.37 -3.91 -21.38
N VAL A 358 -15.12 -4.43 -22.56
CA VAL A 358 -15.45 -3.80 -23.84
C VAL A 358 -16.10 -4.82 -24.76
N GLN A 359 -17.11 -4.38 -25.54
CA GLN A 359 -17.74 -5.26 -26.54
C GLN A 359 -16.77 -5.61 -27.67
N GLY A 360 -16.79 -6.85 -28.11
CA GLY A 360 -15.90 -7.37 -29.15
C GLY A 360 -15.94 -6.59 -30.48
N LYS A 361 -17.04 -5.88 -30.78
CA LYS A 361 -17.13 -5.01 -31.96
C LYS A 361 -16.04 -3.95 -32.02
N TYR A 362 -15.70 -3.32 -30.87
CA TYR A 362 -14.66 -2.29 -30.78
C TYR A 362 -13.27 -2.88 -30.96
N LEU A 363 -13.08 -4.14 -30.51
CA LEU A 363 -11.80 -4.85 -30.65
C LEU A 363 -11.57 -5.25 -32.10
N ILE A 364 -12.61 -5.74 -32.79
CA ILE A 364 -12.56 -6.09 -34.23
C ILE A 364 -12.23 -4.86 -35.06
N GLU A 365 -12.87 -3.72 -34.78
CA GLU A 365 -12.61 -2.43 -35.48
C GLU A 365 -11.17 -1.94 -35.19
N HIS A 366 -10.60 -2.28 -34.05
CA HIS A 366 -9.21 -2.01 -33.72
C HIS A 366 -8.22 -3.07 -34.26
N SER A 367 -8.65 -3.92 -35.17
CA SER A 367 -7.86 -4.98 -35.84
C SER A 367 -7.43 -6.15 -34.91
N MET A 368 -8.07 -6.33 -33.79
CA MET A 368 -7.91 -7.52 -32.95
C MET A 368 -8.87 -8.61 -33.47
N THR A 369 -8.35 -9.75 -33.88
CA THR A 369 -9.16 -10.81 -34.52
C THR A 369 -9.29 -12.05 -33.64
N GLU A 370 -8.36 -12.30 -32.75
CA GLU A 370 -8.26 -13.52 -31.95
C GLU A 370 -8.22 -13.21 -30.45
N ASP A 371 -8.85 -14.07 -29.67
CA ASP A 371 -8.82 -14.09 -28.19
C ASP A 371 -7.53 -14.78 -27.69
N LEU A 372 -7.28 -14.77 -26.40
CA LEU A 372 -6.13 -15.44 -25.75
C LEU A 372 -6.04 -16.94 -26.07
N ASP A 373 -7.19 -17.59 -26.29
CA ASP A 373 -7.30 -19.00 -26.67
C ASP A 373 -7.16 -19.26 -28.18
N GLY A 374 -6.92 -18.20 -29.00
CA GLY A 374 -6.88 -18.28 -30.46
C GLY A 374 -8.25 -18.42 -31.11
N ASN A 375 -9.33 -18.14 -30.38
CA ASN A 375 -10.68 -18.11 -30.94
C ASN A 375 -10.98 -16.75 -31.55
N SER A 376 -11.85 -16.74 -32.59
CA SER A 376 -12.32 -15.51 -33.22
C SER A 376 -13.16 -14.67 -32.24
N ILE A 377 -12.90 -13.36 -32.15
CA ILE A 377 -13.64 -12.44 -31.28
C ILE A 377 -15.08 -12.31 -31.74
N GLU A 378 -16.03 -12.52 -30.83
CA GLU A 378 -17.46 -12.35 -31.06
C GLU A 378 -17.88 -10.88 -30.86
N PRO A 379 -18.57 -10.22 -31.81
CA PRO A 379 -18.88 -8.77 -31.72
C PRO A 379 -19.72 -8.35 -30.53
N LEU A 380 -20.58 -9.24 -30.01
CA LEU A 380 -21.52 -8.93 -28.92
C LEU A 380 -21.04 -9.40 -27.55
N ARG A 381 -19.99 -10.19 -27.51
CA ARG A 381 -19.40 -10.65 -26.26
C ARG A 381 -18.56 -9.54 -25.63
N GLU A 382 -18.56 -9.46 -24.31
CA GLU A 382 -17.69 -8.56 -23.56
C GLU A 382 -16.36 -9.24 -23.25
N TYR A 383 -15.29 -8.48 -23.42
CA TYR A 383 -13.92 -8.90 -23.17
C TYR A 383 -13.27 -7.90 -22.22
N ASP A 384 -12.64 -8.38 -21.17
CA ASP A 384 -11.84 -7.53 -20.30
C ASP A 384 -10.51 -7.18 -20.99
N ILE A 385 -10.24 -5.89 -21.08
CA ILE A 385 -9.05 -5.39 -21.75
C ILE A 385 -8.21 -4.49 -20.85
N ASN A 386 -6.92 -4.42 -21.18
CA ASN A 386 -6.04 -3.35 -20.75
C ASN A 386 -5.63 -2.52 -21.97
N SER A 387 -5.83 -1.21 -21.90
CA SER A 387 -5.45 -0.31 -22.97
C SER A 387 -4.83 0.95 -22.43
N ILE A 388 -3.69 1.36 -23.02
CA ILE A 388 -3.01 2.61 -22.67
C ILE A 388 -3.23 3.61 -23.80
N LYS A 389 -3.82 4.75 -23.43
CA LYS A 389 -4.19 5.83 -24.33
C LYS A 389 -3.40 7.11 -24.00
N ILE A 390 -2.92 7.80 -25.03
CA ILE A 390 -2.33 9.14 -24.92
C ILE A 390 -3.05 10.03 -25.91
N ASP A 391 -3.78 11.03 -25.42
CA ASP A 391 -4.68 11.84 -26.22
C ASP A 391 -5.67 10.94 -27.01
N ASP A 392 -5.67 10.99 -28.32
CA ASP A 392 -6.53 10.14 -29.18
C ASP A 392 -5.89 8.82 -29.57
N ILE A 393 -4.60 8.62 -29.25
CA ILE A 393 -3.79 7.52 -29.74
C ILE A 393 -3.73 6.40 -28.72
N LEU A 394 -4.08 5.18 -29.12
CA LEU A 394 -3.87 3.97 -28.35
C LEU A 394 -2.46 3.45 -28.63
N ILE A 395 -1.62 3.37 -27.60
CA ILE A 395 -0.23 2.85 -27.70
C ILE A 395 -0.13 1.38 -27.29
N TYR A 396 -1.14 0.89 -26.57
CA TYR A 396 -1.21 -0.48 -26.08
C TYR A 396 -2.66 -0.90 -25.96
N SER A 397 -2.99 -2.11 -26.41
CA SER A 397 -4.31 -2.69 -26.21
C SER A 397 -4.20 -4.21 -26.27
N VAL A 398 -4.55 -4.88 -25.16
CA VAL A 398 -4.47 -6.34 -25.04
C VAL A 398 -5.66 -6.84 -24.23
N ILE A 399 -6.16 -8.02 -24.56
CA ILE A 399 -7.14 -8.72 -23.72
C ILE A 399 -6.44 -9.08 -22.41
N ASN A 400 -7.13 -8.89 -21.28
CA ASN A 400 -6.58 -9.12 -19.97
C ASN A 400 -6.04 -10.56 -19.84
N PRO A 401 -4.73 -10.75 -19.63
CA PRO A 401 -4.13 -12.07 -19.54
C PRO A 401 -4.36 -12.77 -18.18
N GLU A 402 -4.99 -12.08 -17.23
CA GLU A 402 -5.27 -12.65 -15.90
C GLU A 402 -6.35 -13.75 -16.01
N PRO A 403 -6.03 -15.00 -15.67
CA PRO A 403 -6.96 -16.13 -15.84
C PRO A 403 -8.26 -15.99 -15.04
N LEU A 404 -8.21 -15.29 -13.91
CA LEU A 404 -9.35 -15.02 -13.05
C LEU A 404 -10.05 -13.69 -13.36
N GLY A 405 -9.62 -12.97 -14.41
CA GLY A 405 -10.26 -11.73 -14.88
C GLY A 405 -10.10 -10.53 -13.95
N GLY A 406 -9.25 -10.60 -12.92
CA GLY A 406 -9.00 -9.50 -12.00
C GLY A 406 -8.13 -8.38 -12.61
N LYS A 407 -8.20 -7.18 -12.04
CA LYS A 407 -7.29 -6.09 -12.37
C LYS A 407 -6.08 -6.12 -11.44
N PRO A 408 -4.86 -5.75 -11.89
CA PRO A 408 -3.63 -5.82 -11.07
C PRO A 408 -3.56 -4.69 -10.03
N TYR A 409 -4.66 -4.38 -9.41
CA TYR A 409 -4.77 -3.35 -8.38
C TYR A 409 -5.36 -3.96 -7.11
N SER A 410 -4.80 -3.58 -5.98
CA SER A 410 -5.35 -3.88 -4.65
C SER A 410 -5.59 -2.58 -3.91
N LYS A 411 -6.76 -2.41 -3.31
CA LYS A 411 -7.11 -1.19 -2.58
C LYS A 411 -7.63 -1.50 -1.19
N THR A 412 -7.39 -0.61 -0.27
CA THR A 412 -8.12 -0.49 0.98
C THR A 412 -7.99 0.92 1.54
N GLY A 413 -8.66 1.21 2.66
CA GLY A 413 -8.62 2.54 3.23
C GLY A 413 -8.78 2.55 4.75
N TYR A 414 -8.57 3.72 5.37
CA TYR A 414 -8.57 3.86 6.82
C TYR A 414 -9.96 3.59 7.43
N ARG A 415 -11.02 4.28 6.96
CA ARG A 415 -12.42 4.03 7.39
C ARG A 415 -13.34 3.88 6.18
N LYS A 416 -13.92 2.69 6.04
CA LYS A 416 -14.84 2.36 4.93
C LYS A 416 -16.10 3.20 4.98
N ILE A 417 -16.50 3.74 3.83
CA ILE A 417 -17.82 4.34 3.59
C ILE A 417 -18.68 3.27 2.92
N THR A 418 -19.83 2.97 3.51
CA THR A 418 -20.71 1.93 2.97
C THR A 418 -21.24 2.32 1.59
N GLY A 419 -21.09 1.42 0.61
CA GLY A 419 -21.58 1.65 -0.76
C GLY A 419 -20.73 2.65 -1.58
N SER A 420 -19.51 2.97 -1.15
CA SER A 420 -18.62 3.88 -1.88
C SER A 420 -17.29 3.20 -2.17
N PHE A 421 -16.71 3.56 -3.31
CA PHE A 421 -15.32 3.21 -3.65
C PHE A 421 -14.32 3.87 -2.68
N TRP A 422 -14.67 5.04 -2.17
CA TRP A 422 -13.81 5.91 -1.39
C TRP A 422 -13.88 5.62 0.11
N TYR A 423 -12.85 6.03 0.83
CA TYR A 423 -12.68 5.87 2.27
C TYR A 423 -12.39 7.23 2.92
N LYS A 424 -12.60 7.32 4.23
CA LYS A 424 -12.22 8.50 5.02
C LYS A 424 -10.87 8.28 5.69
N GLY A 425 -9.94 9.21 5.49
CA GLY A 425 -8.65 9.26 6.16
C GLY A 425 -8.71 9.90 7.54
N VAL A 426 -7.61 9.86 8.27
CA VAL A 426 -7.47 10.45 9.60
C VAL A 426 -7.78 11.96 9.56
N ALA A 427 -7.26 12.68 8.55
CA ALA A 427 -7.47 14.10 8.40
C ALA A 427 -8.97 14.47 8.28
N VAL A 428 -9.73 13.73 7.47
CA VAL A 428 -11.19 13.94 7.32
C VAL A 428 -11.92 13.64 8.62
N LEU A 429 -11.54 12.58 9.35
CA LEU A 429 -12.21 12.20 10.59
C LEU A 429 -12.07 13.24 11.69
N MET A 430 -10.92 13.89 11.80
CA MET A 430 -10.64 14.84 12.86
C MET A 430 -10.83 16.30 12.46
N ARG A 431 -11.23 16.60 11.22
CA ARG A 431 -11.30 17.96 10.65
C ARG A 431 -12.07 18.96 11.52
N ASP A 432 -13.26 18.57 11.99
CA ASP A 432 -14.09 19.47 12.78
C ASP A 432 -13.45 19.80 14.14
N PHE A 433 -12.91 18.79 14.81
CA PHE A 433 -12.20 18.99 16.08
C PHE A 433 -10.89 19.75 15.90
N GLN A 434 -10.16 19.49 14.81
CA GLN A 434 -8.98 20.26 14.43
C GLN A 434 -9.32 21.75 14.27
N ASN A 435 -10.43 22.06 13.62
CA ASN A 435 -10.90 23.45 13.42
C ASN A 435 -11.24 24.12 14.75
N ILE A 436 -11.87 23.39 15.67
CA ILE A 436 -12.16 23.89 17.04
C ILE A 436 -10.85 24.14 17.79
N CYS A 437 -9.90 23.20 17.75
CA CYS A 437 -8.59 23.38 18.37
C CYS A 437 -7.83 24.57 17.80
N ASN A 438 -7.84 24.75 16.49
CA ASN A 438 -7.25 25.90 15.81
C ASN A 438 -7.88 27.22 16.26
N ALA A 439 -9.22 27.29 16.31
CA ALA A 439 -9.93 28.47 16.77
C ALA A 439 -9.59 28.79 18.22
N THR A 440 -9.64 27.79 19.09
CA THR A 440 -9.33 27.92 20.52
C THR A 440 -7.90 28.41 20.74
N LEU A 441 -6.93 27.85 20.00
CA LEU A 441 -5.53 28.24 20.09
C LEU A 441 -5.31 29.69 19.61
N ARG A 442 -5.97 30.12 18.53
CA ARG A 442 -5.93 31.51 18.07
C ARG A 442 -6.52 32.44 19.11
N HIS A 443 -7.69 32.12 19.69
CA HIS A 443 -8.29 32.90 20.76
C HIS A 443 -7.39 32.95 22.01
N LEU A 444 -6.75 31.86 22.37
CA LEU A 444 -5.78 31.83 23.46
C LEU A 444 -4.61 32.79 23.21
N MET A 445 -4.02 32.72 22.01
CA MET A 445 -2.92 33.64 21.66
C MET A 445 -3.34 35.11 21.63
N ASN A 446 -4.51 35.39 21.06
CA ASN A 446 -5.06 36.75 21.03
C ASN A 446 -5.39 37.26 22.44
N ASN A 447 -6.00 36.41 23.29
CA ASN A 447 -6.30 36.78 24.68
C ASN A 447 -5.02 37.03 25.49
N LEU A 448 -4.02 36.17 25.36
CA LEU A 448 -2.71 36.36 25.98
C LEU A 448 -2.03 37.66 25.49
N ALA A 449 -2.11 37.97 24.19
CA ALA A 449 -1.54 39.18 23.65
C ALA A 449 -2.23 40.45 24.20
N ILE A 450 -3.56 40.44 24.33
CA ILE A 450 -4.32 41.55 24.92
C ILE A 450 -4.10 41.62 26.43
N ALA A 451 -4.09 40.51 27.13
CA ALA A 451 -3.91 40.44 28.58
C ALA A 451 -2.45 40.64 29.05
N SER A 452 -1.46 40.59 28.14
CA SER A 452 -0.04 40.70 28.48
C SER A 452 0.38 42.13 28.90
N GLY A 453 -0.43 43.12 28.58
CA GLY A 453 -0.15 44.51 28.95
C GLY A 453 -1.43 45.33 29.13
N PRO A 454 -1.37 46.41 29.93
CA PRO A 454 -2.52 47.26 30.14
C PRO A 454 -2.86 48.00 28.86
N GLN A 455 -4.15 48.10 28.57
CA GLN A 455 -4.67 49.01 27.53
C GLN A 455 -4.77 50.41 28.08
N VAL A 456 -4.27 51.38 27.34
CA VAL A 456 -4.28 52.77 27.74
C VAL A 456 -5.47 53.49 27.12
N VAL A 457 -6.37 53.91 27.97
CA VAL A 457 -7.53 54.74 27.58
C VAL A 457 -7.29 56.18 27.97
N TYR A 458 -7.36 57.09 27.03
CA TYR A 458 -7.28 58.53 27.28
C TYR A 458 -8.52 59.20 26.70
N GLU A 459 -9.06 60.15 27.46
CA GLU A 459 -10.30 60.81 27.09
C GLU A 459 -10.10 61.89 26.03
N ASP A 460 -8.99 62.64 26.10
CA ASP A 460 -8.72 63.75 25.20
C ASP A 460 -7.24 63.84 24.85
N ILE A 461 -6.95 63.88 23.55
CA ILE A 461 -5.60 63.96 23.00
C ILE A 461 -4.94 65.31 23.37
N ASN A 462 -5.71 66.35 23.60
CA ASN A 462 -5.23 67.71 23.97
C ASN A 462 -4.66 67.79 25.40
N ARG A 463 -4.86 66.71 26.21
CA ARG A 463 -4.28 66.60 27.55
C ARG A 463 -2.84 66.13 27.54
N LEU A 464 -2.37 65.70 26.40
CA LEU A 464 -0.99 65.24 26.24
C LEU A 464 -0.06 66.40 25.89
N PRO A 465 1.12 66.49 26.48
CA PRO A 465 2.12 67.48 26.09
C PRO A 465 2.49 67.32 24.61
N PRO A 466 2.78 68.48 23.89
CA PRO A 466 3.21 68.39 22.52
C PRO A 466 4.46 67.49 22.39
N GLY A 467 4.37 66.44 21.55
CA GLY A 467 5.48 65.52 21.30
C GLY A 467 5.48 64.24 22.12
N GLU A 468 4.60 64.08 23.12
CA GLU A 468 4.48 62.85 23.86
C GLU A 468 3.56 61.84 23.14
N LYS A 469 4.05 60.60 22.90
CA LYS A 469 3.28 59.52 22.32
C LYS A 469 3.02 58.42 23.36
N ILE A 470 1.76 58.21 23.74
CA ILE A 470 1.35 57.15 24.66
C ILE A 470 1.55 55.76 24.04
N SER A 471 1.60 55.67 22.71
CA SER A 471 1.82 54.40 21.99
C SER A 471 3.15 53.68 22.28
N ARG A 472 4.11 54.35 22.96
CA ARG A 472 5.36 53.75 23.39
C ARG A 472 5.35 53.56 24.88
N LEU A 473 4.87 52.38 25.33
CA LEU A 473 4.96 51.94 26.72
C LEU A 473 6.30 51.18 26.93
N PHE A 474 7.03 51.60 27.94
CA PHE A 474 8.21 50.87 28.44
C PHE A 474 8.24 50.91 29.97
N PRO A 475 8.88 49.94 30.64
CA PRO A 475 8.96 49.92 32.09
C PRO A 475 9.49 51.26 32.68
N TRP A 476 8.88 51.70 33.75
CA TRP A 476 9.26 52.90 34.46
C TRP A 476 9.01 54.23 33.66
N LYS A 477 8.23 54.23 32.60
CA LYS A 477 7.88 55.44 31.86
C LYS A 477 6.94 56.31 32.72
N ILE A 478 7.33 57.57 32.89
CA ILE A 478 6.51 58.60 33.57
C ILE A 478 5.73 59.36 32.50
N HIS A 479 4.41 59.33 32.61
CA HIS A 479 3.52 60.13 31.74
C HIS A 479 3.17 61.44 32.41
N GLN A 480 3.50 62.55 31.78
CA GLN A 480 3.13 63.86 32.21
C GLN A 480 1.81 64.30 31.52
N LEU A 481 0.80 64.65 32.27
CA LEU A 481 -0.49 65.04 31.76
C LEU A 481 -0.76 66.49 32.11
N GLN A 482 -1.31 67.27 31.18
CA GLN A 482 -1.81 68.60 31.44
C GLN A 482 -3.26 68.51 31.94
N ASN A 483 -3.53 69.16 33.05
CA ASN A 483 -4.88 69.21 33.60
C ASN A 483 -5.49 70.59 33.36
N PRO A 484 -6.23 70.80 32.27
CA PRO A 484 -6.90 72.10 32.01
C PRO A 484 -8.20 72.20 32.79
N GLY A 485 -8.09 72.41 34.12
CA GLY A 485 -9.19 72.83 34.99
C GLY A 485 -10.30 71.83 35.23
N ASN A 486 -10.61 71.57 36.51
CA ASN A 486 -11.82 70.94 37.09
C ASN A 486 -12.38 69.65 36.56
N SER A 487 -11.64 68.82 35.84
CA SER A 487 -12.06 67.47 35.52
C SER A 487 -11.74 66.51 36.68
N THR A 488 -12.75 65.82 37.20
CA THR A 488 -12.65 64.79 38.27
C THR A 488 -12.22 63.42 37.77
N LEU A 489 -12.15 63.28 36.44
CA LEU A 489 -11.76 61.98 35.83
C LEU A 489 -10.25 61.93 35.53
N PRO A 490 -9.59 60.78 35.73
CA PRO A 490 -8.18 60.64 35.37
C PRO A 490 -8.01 60.75 33.86
N GLY A 491 -7.13 61.66 33.40
CA GLY A 491 -6.90 61.91 31.95
C GLY A 491 -6.34 60.70 31.19
N VAL A 492 -5.76 59.74 31.87
CA VAL A 492 -5.29 58.44 31.35
C VAL A 492 -5.69 57.34 32.34
N ARG A 493 -6.30 56.30 31.83
CA ARG A 493 -6.65 55.09 32.57
C ARG A 493 -5.94 53.89 31.96
N PHE A 494 -5.43 53.02 32.79
CA PHE A 494 -4.86 51.74 32.39
C PHE A 494 -5.88 50.65 32.73
N ASP A 495 -6.45 50.04 31.71
CA ASP A 495 -7.36 48.91 31.85
C ASP A 495 -6.61 47.64 31.55
N GLN A 496 -6.60 46.69 32.47
CA GLN A 496 -5.99 45.39 32.29
C GLN A 496 -7.10 44.38 31.99
N PRO A 497 -7.21 43.88 30.76
CA PRO A 497 -8.17 42.83 30.45
C PRO A 497 -7.84 41.57 31.22
N ASP A 498 -8.88 40.86 31.65
CA ASP A 498 -8.74 39.55 32.32
C ASP A 498 -8.27 38.48 31.34
N SER A 499 -7.50 37.54 31.85
CA SER A 499 -6.99 36.41 31.05
C SER A 499 -7.88 35.19 31.23
N ASN A 500 -8.50 34.71 30.13
CA ASN A 500 -9.28 33.47 30.08
C ASN A 500 -8.42 32.30 29.59
N ALA A 501 -7.08 32.38 29.68
CA ALA A 501 -6.14 31.42 29.12
C ALA A 501 -6.33 30.03 29.71
N ALA A 502 -6.65 29.90 31.00
CA ALA A 502 -6.84 28.59 31.64
C ALA A 502 -8.08 27.85 31.12
N GLU A 503 -9.18 28.59 30.91
CA GLU A 503 -10.42 28.02 30.34
C GLU A 503 -10.19 27.54 28.89
N LEU A 504 -9.59 28.42 28.06
CA LEU A 504 -9.28 28.09 26.66
C LEU A 504 -8.34 26.91 26.53
N LEU A 505 -7.32 26.80 27.39
CA LEU A 505 -6.42 25.66 27.43
C LEU A 505 -7.14 24.38 27.83
N THR A 506 -8.12 24.46 28.73
CA THR A 506 -8.93 23.31 29.14
C THR A 506 -9.82 22.82 28.00
N VAL A 507 -10.44 23.75 27.25
CA VAL A 507 -11.23 23.43 26.06
C VAL A 507 -10.35 22.78 24.99
N TYR A 508 -9.17 23.37 24.71
CA TYR A 508 -8.21 22.80 23.77
C TYR A 508 -7.85 21.36 24.11
N LYS A 509 -7.46 21.09 25.37
CA LYS A 509 -7.09 19.76 25.83
C LYS A 509 -8.24 18.77 25.68
N LYS A 510 -9.48 19.17 26.05
CA LYS A 510 -10.63 18.29 25.92
C LYS A 510 -10.87 17.87 24.47
N PHE A 511 -10.83 18.80 23.51
CA PHE A 511 -11.02 18.45 22.09
C PHE A 511 -9.83 17.69 21.50
N ALA A 512 -8.61 17.92 21.98
CA ALA A 512 -7.46 17.09 21.62
C ALA A 512 -7.62 15.65 22.11
N ASP A 513 -8.16 15.44 23.32
CA ASP A 513 -8.45 14.10 23.85
C ASP A 513 -9.59 13.41 23.05
N GLU A 514 -10.62 14.16 22.63
CA GLU A 514 -11.70 13.64 21.75
C GLU A 514 -11.16 13.19 20.37
N ILE A 515 -10.15 13.88 19.84
CA ILE A 515 -9.47 13.46 18.61
C ILE A 515 -8.82 12.07 18.79
N ASP A 516 -8.23 11.80 19.96
CA ASP A 516 -7.63 10.51 20.28
C ASP A 516 -8.66 9.38 20.24
N GLU A 517 -9.83 9.62 20.82
CA GLU A 517 -10.93 8.64 20.81
C GLU A 517 -11.51 8.43 19.41
N LEU A 518 -11.68 9.50 18.64
CA LEU A 518 -12.27 9.45 17.30
C LEU A 518 -11.37 8.74 16.27
N THR A 519 -10.08 9.03 16.33
CA THR A 519 -9.08 8.45 15.42
C THR A 519 -8.63 7.06 15.86
N GLY A 520 -8.76 6.74 17.16
CA GLY A 520 -8.22 5.53 17.76
C GLY A 520 -6.69 5.54 17.92
N ILE A 521 -6.06 6.73 17.80
CA ILE A 521 -4.61 6.93 17.91
C ILE A 521 -4.32 7.71 19.18
N PRO A 522 -3.97 7.04 20.29
CA PRO A 522 -3.79 7.68 21.59
C PRO A 522 -2.51 8.53 21.65
N SER A 523 -2.54 9.56 22.49
CA SER A 523 -1.45 10.55 22.62
C SER A 523 -0.15 9.98 23.20
N TYR A 524 -0.18 8.85 23.89
CA TYR A 524 1.03 8.22 24.43
C TYR A 524 1.94 7.62 23.35
N GLU A 525 1.43 7.33 22.16
CA GLU A 525 2.22 6.88 20.99
C GLU A 525 3.20 7.96 20.50
N HIS A 526 2.94 9.24 20.83
CA HIS A 526 3.82 10.36 20.47
C HIS A 526 4.86 10.70 21.56
N GLY A 527 5.09 9.81 22.51
CA GLY A 527 6.08 10.02 23.58
C GLY A 527 5.64 10.98 24.71
N GLN A 528 4.38 11.43 24.74
CA GLN A 528 3.83 12.20 25.86
C GLN A 528 3.43 11.33 27.04
N GLY A 529 4.40 10.60 27.58
CA GLY A 529 4.19 9.61 28.64
C GLY A 529 3.84 10.15 30.03
N THR A 530 3.45 11.42 30.20
CA THR A 530 3.22 12.04 31.52
C THR A 530 1.85 11.74 32.13
N ASN A 531 0.87 11.24 31.36
CA ASN A 531 -0.50 11.00 31.85
C ASN A 531 -0.90 9.51 31.89
N ILE A 532 0.02 8.59 31.65
CA ILE A 532 -0.29 7.16 31.79
C ILE A 532 -0.37 6.86 33.27
N GLY A 533 -1.58 6.60 33.79
CA GLY A 533 -1.81 6.17 35.18
C GLY A 533 -0.98 4.95 35.54
N GLY A 534 -0.95 4.54 36.79
CA GLY A 534 -0.05 3.50 37.33
C GLY A 534 0.11 2.20 36.50
N ALA A 535 -0.84 1.88 35.62
CA ALA A 535 -0.77 0.76 34.67
C ALA A 535 0.32 0.92 33.60
N GLY A 536 0.64 2.13 33.15
CA GLY A 536 1.66 2.38 32.13
C GLY A 536 3.11 2.31 32.62
N ARG A 537 3.30 2.14 33.94
CA ARG A 537 4.64 2.00 34.54
C ARG A 537 5.19 0.58 34.53
N THR A 538 4.38 -0.41 34.21
CA THR A 538 4.80 -1.82 34.14
C THR A 538 4.69 -2.32 32.72
N LEU A 539 5.64 -3.16 32.27
CA LEU A 539 5.66 -3.75 30.95
C LEU A 539 4.32 -4.46 30.61
N GLY A 540 3.74 -5.18 31.57
CA GLY A 540 2.45 -5.85 31.42
C GLY A 540 1.26 -4.87 31.35
N GLY A 541 1.32 -3.75 32.07
CA GLY A 541 0.30 -2.70 32.03
C GLY A 541 0.33 -1.92 30.71
N LEU A 542 1.52 -1.63 30.18
CA LEU A 542 1.71 -1.01 28.87
C LEU A 542 1.20 -1.93 27.75
N SER A 543 1.53 -3.22 27.80
CA SER A 543 1.03 -4.23 26.86
C SER A 543 -0.49 -4.36 26.88
N LEU A 544 -1.14 -4.29 28.05
CA LEU A 544 -2.60 -4.30 28.18
C LEU A 544 -3.24 -3.02 27.63
N LEU A 545 -2.63 -1.86 27.85
CA LEU A 545 -3.08 -0.57 27.31
C LEU A 545 -2.95 -0.55 25.77
N MET A 546 -1.80 -0.95 25.25
CA MET A 546 -1.61 -1.12 23.80
C MET A 546 -2.60 -2.14 23.22
N GLY A 547 -2.86 -3.24 23.91
CA GLY A 547 -3.84 -4.25 23.51
C GLY A 547 -5.29 -3.74 23.44
N SER A 548 -5.67 -2.80 24.30
CA SER A 548 -7.04 -2.24 24.31
C SER A 548 -7.23 -1.09 23.33
N ALA A 549 -6.27 -0.17 23.24
CA ALA A 549 -6.28 0.96 22.30
C ALA A 549 -6.13 0.51 20.83
N ALA A 550 -5.40 -0.57 20.61
CA ALA A 550 -5.14 -1.12 19.29
C ALA A 550 -6.35 -1.75 18.57
N ARG A 551 -7.54 -1.85 19.21
CA ARG A 551 -8.70 -2.54 18.58
C ARG A 551 -9.13 -1.92 17.26
N GLY A 552 -9.11 -0.61 17.14
CA GLY A 552 -9.44 0.12 15.91
C GLY A 552 -8.42 -0.17 14.80
N ILE A 553 -7.16 -0.05 15.13
CA ILE A 553 -6.05 -0.27 14.19
C ILE A 553 -5.91 -1.75 13.83
N LYS A 554 -6.14 -2.68 14.76
CA LYS A 554 -6.19 -4.12 14.46
C LYS A 554 -7.17 -4.47 13.34
N LYS A 555 -8.34 -3.81 13.34
CA LYS A 555 -9.32 -4.00 12.26
C LYS A 555 -8.82 -3.45 10.92
N ILE A 556 -8.10 -2.34 10.94
CA ILE A 556 -7.51 -1.75 9.72
C ILE A 556 -6.40 -2.68 9.21
N ILE A 557 -5.50 -3.13 10.08
CA ILE A 557 -4.42 -4.06 9.75
C ILE A 557 -4.96 -5.37 9.16
N ALA A 558 -5.98 -5.96 9.79
CA ALA A 558 -6.60 -7.19 9.29
C ALA A 558 -7.21 -7.00 7.89
N ARG A 559 -7.76 -5.81 7.61
CA ARG A 559 -8.30 -5.47 6.31
C ARG A 559 -7.19 -5.25 5.27
N VAL A 560 -6.14 -4.48 5.60
CA VAL A 560 -4.96 -4.31 4.75
C VAL A 560 -4.36 -5.67 4.38
N HIS A 561 -4.22 -6.54 5.38
CA HIS A 561 -3.71 -7.89 5.14
C HIS A 561 -4.59 -8.66 4.15
N LYS A 562 -5.92 -8.66 4.37
CA LYS A 562 -6.86 -9.43 3.54
C LYS A 562 -7.00 -8.85 2.12
N GLU A 563 -7.20 -7.53 2.01
CA GLU A 563 -7.57 -6.86 0.75
C GLU A 563 -6.34 -6.50 -0.11
N VAL A 564 -5.15 -6.38 0.49
CA VAL A 564 -3.93 -5.98 -0.22
C VAL A 564 -2.87 -7.07 -0.22
N ILE A 565 -2.38 -7.48 0.96
CA ILE A 565 -1.26 -8.42 1.05
C ILE A 565 -1.64 -9.79 0.50
N SER A 566 -2.72 -10.38 1.01
CA SER A 566 -3.17 -11.72 0.56
C SER A 566 -3.52 -11.73 -0.92
N THR A 567 -4.20 -10.71 -1.43
CA THR A 567 -4.56 -10.61 -2.85
C THR A 567 -3.32 -10.48 -3.74
N THR A 568 -2.33 -9.70 -3.33
CA THR A 568 -1.08 -9.55 -4.08
C THR A 568 -0.29 -10.87 -4.12
N ILE A 569 -0.16 -11.55 -2.99
CA ILE A 569 0.54 -12.83 -2.91
C ILE A 569 -0.19 -13.90 -3.74
N GLN A 570 -1.53 -13.91 -3.70
CA GLN A 570 -2.35 -14.83 -4.49
C GLN A 570 -2.10 -14.67 -5.98
N ARG A 571 -2.06 -13.43 -6.51
CA ARG A 571 -1.72 -13.15 -7.91
C ARG A 571 -0.31 -13.60 -8.28
N MET A 572 0.67 -13.38 -7.39
CA MET A 572 2.03 -13.87 -7.61
C MET A 572 2.08 -15.39 -7.66
N TYR A 573 1.38 -16.06 -6.76
CA TYR A 573 1.28 -17.52 -6.73
C TYR A 573 0.66 -18.06 -8.02
N GLU A 574 -0.48 -17.51 -8.45
CA GLU A 574 -1.16 -17.90 -9.70
C GLU A 574 -0.25 -17.74 -10.92
N TRP A 575 0.49 -16.62 -10.97
CA TRP A 575 1.45 -16.40 -12.04
C TRP A 575 2.57 -17.47 -12.05
N TYR A 576 3.13 -17.83 -10.87
CA TYR A 576 4.14 -18.88 -10.77
C TYR A 576 3.58 -20.24 -11.14
N MET A 577 2.36 -20.56 -10.73
CA MET A 577 1.71 -21.83 -11.10
C MET A 577 1.53 -21.98 -12.61
N LEU A 578 1.26 -20.88 -13.32
CA LEU A 578 1.00 -20.89 -14.76
C LEU A 578 2.27 -20.79 -15.61
N TYR A 579 3.18 -19.90 -15.25
CA TYR A 579 4.26 -19.47 -16.15
C TYR A 579 5.67 -19.86 -15.67
N ASP A 580 5.88 -20.26 -14.41
CA ASP A 580 7.21 -20.66 -13.97
C ASP A 580 7.54 -22.06 -14.51
N PRO A 581 8.72 -22.25 -15.14
CA PRO A 581 9.16 -23.55 -15.64
C PRO A 581 9.58 -24.54 -14.54
N ASP A 582 9.73 -24.08 -13.29
CA ASP A 582 10.20 -24.91 -12.18
C ASP A 582 9.04 -25.66 -11.51
N GLU A 583 8.82 -26.89 -11.94
CA GLU A 583 7.79 -27.79 -11.38
C GLU A 583 7.96 -28.04 -9.86
N SER A 584 9.17 -27.88 -9.33
CA SER A 584 9.44 -28.09 -7.89
C SER A 584 8.85 -27.03 -6.98
N LEU A 585 8.36 -25.90 -7.55
CA LEU A 585 7.68 -24.81 -6.83
C LEU A 585 6.16 -25.01 -6.80
N LYS A 586 5.62 -25.78 -7.76
CA LYS A 586 4.17 -25.92 -7.93
C LYS A 586 3.58 -26.85 -6.88
N GLY A 587 2.58 -26.38 -6.17
CA GLY A 587 1.88 -27.11 -5.13
C GLY A 587 0.66 -26.33 -4.65
N ASP A 588 -0.32 -27.03 -4.07
CA ASP A 588 -1.53 -26.40 -3.53
C ASP A 588 -1.23 -25.74 -2.18
N ILE A 589 -1.38 -24.43 -2.12
CA ILE A 589 -1.02 -23.61 -0.98
C ILE A 589 -2.15 -22.68 -0.54
N GLU A 590 -2.17 -22.37 0.74
CA GLU A 590 -3.03 -21.35 1.34
C GLU A 590 -2.18 -20.27 2.03
N ILE A 591 -2.61 -19.02 1.91
CA ILE A 591 -1.92 -17.86 2.47
C ILE A 591 -2.50 -17.55 3.83
N TYR A 592 -1.69 -17.73 4.87
CA TYR A 592 -2.08 -17.45 6.26
C TYR A 592 -1.61 -16.06 6.68
N PRO A 593 -2.53 -15.21 7.20
CA PRO A 593 -2.16 -13.91 7.73
C PRO A 593 -1.37 -14.06 9.04
N MET A 594 -0.13 -13.58 9.05
CA MET A 594 0.71 -13.49 10.23
C MET A 594 0.64 -12.09 10.86
N GLY A 595 -0.56 -11.51 10.93
CA GLY A 595 -0.76 -10.20 11.56
C GLY A 595 -0.51 -10.23 13.08
N VAL A 596 -0.63 -9.04 13.73
CA VAL A 596 -0.38 -8.84 15.18
C VAL A 596 -1.01 -9.89 16.07
N LEU A 597 -2.22 -10.37 15.71
CA LEU A 597 -2.90 -11.40 16.48
C LEU A 597 -2.17 -12.75 16.38
N ALA A 598 -1.67 -13.08 15.19
CA ALA A 598 -0.89 -14.30 14.97
C ALA A 598 0.45 -14.21 15.69
N MET A 599 1.14 -13.06 15.65
CA MET A 599 2.37 -12.84 16.41
C MET A 599 2.14 -12.95 17.93
N ILE A 600 1.07 -12.35 18.45
CA ILE A 600 0.72 -12.48 19.89
C ILE A 600 0.40 -13.93 20.24
N ILE A 601 -0.33 -14.64 19.39
CA ILE A 601 -0.64 -16.06 19.57
C ILE A 601 0.65 -16.88 19.49
N GLN A 602 1.52 -16.61 18.55
CA GLN A 602 2.82 -17.28 18.37
C GLN A 602 3.73 -17.03 19.57
N GLU A 603 3.80 -15.80 20.05
CA GLU A 603 4.52 -15.46 21.28
C GLU A 603 3.95 -16.16 22.52
N GLN A 604 2.64 -16.17 22.68
CA GLN A 604 1.98 -16.94 23.75
C GLN A 604 2.23 -18.45 23.61
N MET A 605 2.18 -18.98 22.39
CA MET A 605 2.50 -20.37 22.11
C MET A 605 3.96 -20.69 22.41
N SER A 606 4.90 -19.80 22.04
CA SER A 606 6.32 -19.91 22.37
C SER A 606 6.56 -19.90 23.89
N MET A 607 5.92 -18.96 24.62
CA MET A 607 5.98 -18.95 26.08
C MET A 607 5.41 -20.25 26.70
N ARG A 608 4.26 -20.72 26.22
CA ARG A 608 3.66 -21.98 26.69
C ARG A 608 4.55 -23.18 26.37
N ARG A 609 5.16 -23.23 25.17
CA ARG A 609 6.12 -24.26 24.78
C ARG A 609 7.35 -24.25 25.69
N THR A 610 7.89 -23.05 25.97
CA THR A 610 9.03 -22.89 26.88
C THR A 610 8.67 -23.37 28.28
N GLN A 611 7.48 -22.99 28.79
CA GLN A 611 6.98 -23.43 30.07
C GLN A 611 6.76 -24.96 30.09
N PHE A 612 6.21 -25.54 29.04
CA PHE A 612 6.05 -26.98 28.89
C PHE A 612 7.40 -27.70 28.86
N LEU A 613 8.39 -27.18 28.12
CA LEU A 613 9.76 -27.72 28.11
C LEU A 613 10.42 -27.69 29.49
N GLN A 614 10.18 -26.63 30.27
CA GLN A 614 10.70 -26.52 31.65
C GLN A 614 9.98 -27.48 32.60
N THR A 615 8.65 -27.62 32.49
CA THR A 615 7.85 -28.48 33.34
C THR A 615 8.11 -29.96 33.05
N THR A 616 8.35 -30.33 31.79
CA THR A 616 8.62 -31.71 31.35
C THR A 616 10.11 -32.09 31.41
N ASN A 617 10.93 -31.37 32.16
CA ASN A 617 12.35 -31.67 32.32
C ASN A 617 12.64 -32.71 33.43
N ASN A 618 11.63 -33.50 33.77
CA ASN A 618 11.74 -34.58 34.76
C ASN A 618 12.14 -35.90 34.07
N PRO A 619 12.91 -36.76 34.74
CA PRO A 619 13.32 -38.06 34.15
C PRO A 619 12.16 -38.97 33.74
N VAL A 620 11.03 -38.86 34.43
CA VAL A 620 9.81 -39.65 34.14
C VAL A 620 9.14 -39.17 32.85
N ASP A 621 9.00 -37.86 32.69
CA ASP A 621 8.38 -37.22 31.52
C ASP A 621 9.24 -37.39 30.25
N LEU A 622 10.58 -37.34 30.43
CA LEU A 622 11.53 -37.61 29.33
C LEU A 622 11.47 -39.05 28.86
N GLN A 623 11.21 -40.03 29.76
CA GLN A 623 11.02 -41.42 29.37
C GLN A 623 9.69 -41.65 28.62
N LEU A 624 8.62 -40.94 29.03
CA LEU A 624 7.29 -41.02 28.36
C LEU A 624 7.27 -40.37 26.99
N MET A 625 7.99 -39.23 26.82
CA MET A 625 8.04 -38.53 25.53
C MET A 625 9.01 -39.13 24.51
N GLY A 626 10.03 -39.91 24.97
CA GLY A 626 11.12 -40.37 24.13
C GLY A 626 12.02 -39.23 23.64
N LEU A 627 13.16 -39.59 23.05
CA LEU A 627 14.12 -38.64 22.49
C LEU A 627 13.55 -37.94 21.23
N GLU A 628 12.74 -38.67 20.44
CA GLU A 628 12.11 -38.13 19.22
C GLU A 628 11.10 -37.05 19.54
N GLY A 629 10.18 -37.25 20.47
CA GLY A 629 9.21 -36.24 20.90
C GLY A 629 9.87 -34.99 21.51
N ARG A 630 10.97 -35.20 22.26
CA ARG A 630 11.75 -34.07 22.80
C ARG A 630 12.47 -33.31 21.70
N ALA A 631 13.06 -33.99 20.74
CA ALA A 631 13.73 -33.37 19.60
C ALA A 631 12.75 -32.54 18.75
N GLU A 632 11.52 -33.04 18.55
CA GLU A 632 10.49 -32.33 17.80
C GLU A 632 10.04 -31.06 18.50
N LEU A 633 9.85 -31.09 19.82
CA LEU A 633 9.56 -29.90 20.61
C LEU A 633 10.69 -28.87 20.57
N LEU A 634 11.94 -29.32 20.62
CA LEU A 634 13.10 -28.43 20.52
C LEU A 634 13.24 -27.84 19.11
N ARG A 635 12.89 -28.59 18.03
CA ARG A 635 12.86 -28.07 16.67
C ARG A 635 11.80 -26.97 16.52
N LYS A 636 10.59 -27.20 17.02
CA LYS A 636 9.50 -26.20 17.00
C LYS A 636 9.84 -24.97 17.86
N GLN A 637 10.61 -25.14 18.94
CA GLN A 637 11.08 -24.01 19.73
C GLN A 637 12.22 -23.25 19.02
N ALA A 638 13.14 -23.92 18.37
CA ALA A 638 14.19 -23.30 17.57
C ALA A 638 13.60 -22.51 16.39
N GLU A 639 12.56 -23.06 15.78
CA GLU A 639 11.80 -22.39 14.73
C GLU A 639 11.14 -21.10 15.20
N SER A 640 10.54 -21.11 16.41
CA SER A 640 9.93 -19.91 17.00
C SER A 640 10.95 -18.84 17.42
N LEU A 641 12.24 -19.17 17.45
CA LEU A 641 13.35 -18.27 17.77
C LEU A 641 14.20 -17.92 16.54
N ASP A 642 13.69 -18.26 15.32
CA ASP A 642 14.37 -18.03 14.04
C ASP A 642 15.79 -18.62 13.96
N MET A 643 15.99 -19.75 14.63
CA MET A 643 17.28 -20.46 14.64
C MET A 643 17.27 -21.60 13.61
N GLU A 644 18.36 -21.77 12.87
CA GLU A 644 18.50 -22.87 11.89
C GLU A 644 18.31 -24.25 12.57
N ARG A 645 17.19 -24.91 12.23
CA ARG A 645 16.77 -26.22 12.76
C ARG A 645 17.87 -27.29 12.63
N SER A 646 18.53 -27.32 11.47
CA SER A 646 19.51 -28.36 11.12
C SER A 646 20.80 -28.29 11.94
N LYS A 647 21.16 -27.11 12.45
CA LYS A 647 22.40 -26.93 13.22
C LYS A 647 22.22 -27.19 14.71
N LEU A 648 21.00 -27.05 15.24
CA LEU A 648 20.75 -27.12 16.68
C LEU A 648 20.21 -28.47 17.14
N VAL A 649 19.38 -29.12 16.36
CA VAL A 649 18.74 -30.40 16.73
C VAL A 649 19.01 -31.45 15.63
N LYS A 650 19.58 -32.57 16.03
CA LYS A 650 19.87 -33.68 15.14
C LYS A 650 18.64 -34.16 14.37
N SER A 651 18.85 -34.75 13.19
CA SER A 651 17.75 -35.26 12.35
C SER A 651 16.94 -36.36 13.08
N ALA A 652 15.72 -36.61 12.64
CA ALA A 652 14.90 -37.68 13.23
C ALA A 652 15.57 -39.07 13.09
N GLU A 653 16.31 -39.26 12.00
CA GLU A 653 17.08 -40.51 11.76
C GLU A 653 18.25 -40.66 12.72
N ASP A 654 19.01 -39.58 12.95
CA ASP A 654 20.11 -39.59 13.92
C ASP A 654 19.60 -39.81 15.37
N VAL A 655 18.40 -39.29 15.69
CA VAL A 655 17.79 -39.49 17.01
C VAL A 655 17.34 -40.94 17.19
N LYS A 656 16.74 -41.55 16.17
CA LYS A 656 16.37 -42.98 16.19
C LYS A 656 17.60 -43.89 16.29
N GLU A 657 18.67 -43.55 15.58
CA GLU A 657 19.93 -44.28 15.68
C GLU A 657 20.56 -44.16 17.07
N MET A 658 20.43 -43.01 17.71
CA MET A 658 20.85 -42.81 19.09
C MET A 658 20.00 -43.57 20.10
N GLU A 659 18.68 -43.67 19.89
CA GLU A 659 17.78 -44.47 20.72
C GLU A 659 18.12 -45.97 20.59
N ALA A 660 18.26 -46.45 19.39
CA ALA A 660 18.65 -47.84 19.15
C ALA A 660 20.02 -48.21 19.76
N LYS A 661 20.97 -47.28 19.70
CA LYS A 661 22.28 -47.43 20.36
C LYS A 661 22.16 -47.41 21.90
N ALA A 662 21.29 -46.55 22.43
CA ALA A 662 21.05 -46.48 23.87
C ALA A 662 20.32 -47.71 24.41
N GLU A 663 19.36 -48.26 23.67
CA GLU A 663 18.70 -49.53 24.00
C GLU A 663 19.66 -50.74 23.93
N ALA A 664 20.49 -50.80 22.91
CA ALA A 664 21.53 -51.83 22.80
C ALA A 664 22.53 -51.74 23.96
N GLN A 665 22.90 -50.57 24.43
CA GLN A 665 23.77 -50.38 25.61
C GLN A 665 23.08 -50.77 26.90
N ARG A 666 21.77 -50.53 27.07
CA ARG A 666 20.99 -50.96 28.24
C ARG A 666 20.83 -52.48 28.27
N ALA A 667 20.73 -53.15 27.14
CA ALA A 667 20.65 -54.60 27.05
C ALA A 667 21.98 -55.31 27.36
N ILE A 668 23.10 -54.60 27.32
CA ILE A 668 24.46 -55.14 27.59
C ILE A 668 24.87 -54.93 29.08
N GLN A 669 24.19 -54.09 29.87
CA GLN A 669 24.46 -53.94 31.28
C GLN A 669 23.87 -55.14 32.07
N PRO A 670 24.68 -55.96 32.75
CA PRO A 670 24.15 -57.02 33.60
C PRO A 670 23.41 -56.43 34.79
N GLU A 671 22.25 -57.03 35.13
CA GLU A 671 21.46 -56.66 36.30
C GLU A 671 22.41 -56.56 37.54
N PRO A 672 22.29 -55.52 38.34
CA PRO A 672 23.05 -55.41 39.59
C PRO A 672 22.59 -56.55 40.50
N ALA A 673 23.54 -57.47 40.83
CA ALA A 673 23.32 -58.53 41.74
C ALA A 673 22.71 -57.99 43.06
N THR A 674 21.58 -58.54 43.45
CA THR A 674 20.94 -58.30 44.73
C THR A 674 21.92 -58.57 45.87
N ALA A 675 22.52 -57.51 46.45
CA ALA A 675 23.31 -57.63 47.65
C ALA A 675 22.40 -58.02 48.81
N GLY A 676 22.72 -59.20 49.41
CA GLY A 676 21.99 -59.79 50.51
C GLY A 676 21.90 -58.86 51.70
N ALA A 677 20.79 -58.90 52.38
CA ALA A 677 20.49 -58.19 53.60
C ALA A 677 21.49 -58.51 54.70
N PRO A 678 22.03 -57.57 55.44
CA PRO A 678 22.84 -57.81 56.66
C PRO A 678 21.91 -58.28 57.77
N PRO A 679 22.42 -59.17 58.69
CA PRO A 679 21.66 -59.74 59.78
C PRO A 679 21.37 -58.66 60.88
N SER A 680 20.11 -58.72 61.38
CA SER A 680 19.62 -57.94 62.48
C SER A 680 20.49 -58.18 63.74
N GLN A 681 21.13 -57.12 64.27
CA GLN A 681 21.65 -57.16 65.68
C GLN A 681 20.62 -56.47 66.59
N GLY A 682 20.29 -57.21 67.63
CA GLY A 682 19.31 -56.85 68.65
C GLY A 682 19.78 -55.68 69.52
N SER A 683 18.80 -54.96 70.01
CA SER A 683 18.93 -53.99 71.08
C SER A 683 19.17 -54.68 72.44
N PRO A 684 19.91 -54.07 73.38
CA PRO A 684 19.51 -54.18 74.74
C PRO A 684 19.30 -52.79 75.36
N VAL A 685 18.20 -52.72 76.14
CA VAL A 685 17.83 -51.83 77.27
C VAL A 685 17.63 -50.34 76.94
#